data_710662871b88fcfa2f7f4d0eed01e8ea
#
_entry.id   710662871b88fcfa2f7f4d0eed01e8ea
#
_cell.length_a   1.000
_cell.length_b   1.000
_cell.length_c   1.000
_cell.angle_alpha   90.00
_cell.angle_beta   90.00
_cell.angle_gamma   90.00
#
_symmetry.space_group_name_H-M   'P 1'
#
loop_
_entity.id
_entity.type
_entity.pdbx_description
1 polymer ?
#
loop_
_entity_poly.entity_id
_entity_poly.type
_entity_poly.pdbx_seq_one_letter_code
_entity_poly.pdbx_strand_id
1 'polypeptide(L)'
;MSKKPQYDPEEIRFPDQKIETSYLVHEMEQSYIEYAMSVIVGRALPDVRDGLKPVHRRILYAMYEDNLTADKPFKKSATCVGDVLGRYHPHGDASVYDALVRLAQDFSMRYPLVDGHGNFGSIDGDPPAAYRYTEARMAKISDEMLREIEKDTVDWDPNFDESRKEPRVLPSRFPNLLVNGSSGIAVGMATNIPPHNLREVINATICVLDNPEAELSDLMEHVKGPDFPTRGIIMGRSGIRAAYATGRGRVCVRARTEFEEFGNNRTRIIVTEIPYQVNKRMLIKNMADQVEDKRLEGISDIRDESDRNGMRVVIELKRDANPQVVLNRLFAQTQLQTTFAINMLALVQSGGQPQPKILSLRHILDEYIAFQEEVIVRRTRYDLRKAQERAHLLEGLLIAEDNIDAVIQTIRESYDDAKENLMNRFGLSDVQAQAILDMQLKRLQGLEKEKLRNEYKELEARIAYFNELLSSEEKIRGVLKDELTAIRDRYGDDRVTEIQDVEDEIDIEDLIEEEECVFTLTAGGYIKRTAASTYKAQRRGGKGITAMSTKEEDYVDTVFTASTHDFILFFTNKGRVHRKKGYQIPEAGRTARGTNLVNVLPIEQDEKVTAMIHLREFPEDRYLVMVTRSGTVKRIQLSSIYTARKAGIRCITLDEGDELICVRETDGDQAILIVTHDGMAICFKETDVRCMGRDAAGVRGINLRPGDYVVGAARAKRDHQVLMITENGYGKRTDMDEYIRADGPQKRGGFGLKGYNVTEKTGPVVGVKVVSDGDDVLVINDAGVIIRMAAAGISTYGRTAQGVKIMNLEEGVKVISFARTDHEEEEEAAEGETPAGGLEQA
;
A
#
# COMPACT_ATOMS: atom_id res chain seq x y z
N MET A 1 -16.84 62.14 -1.03
CA MET A 1 -17.08 61.13 -2.06
C MET A 1 -15.96 61.23 -3.10
N SER A 2 -14.91 60.43 -2.97
CA SER A 2 -13.85 60.43 -3.98
C SER A 2 -14.29 59.52 -5.15
N LYS A 3 -14.33 60.10 -6.35
CA LYS A 3 -14.60 59.34 -7.58
C LYS A 3 -13.48 58.30 -7.75
N LYS A 4 -13.85 57.02 -7.80
CA LYS A 4 -12.96 55.98 -8.29
C LYS A 4 -12.52 56.33 -9.72
N PRO A 5 -11.23 56.21 -10.09
CA PRO A 5 -10.83 56.39 -11.47
C PRO A 5 -11.54 55.34 -12.32
N GLN A 6 -12.26 55.79 -13.32
CA GLN A 6 -12.92 54.95 -14.32
C GLN A 6 -11.83 54.49 -15.28
N TYR A 7 -11.48 53.24 -15.16
CA TYR A 7 -10.47 52.56 -15.99
C TYR A 7 -11.13 52.23 -17.35
N ASP A 8 -10.59 52.78 -18.41
CA ASP A 8 -11.02 52.42 -19.77
C ASP A 8 -10.07 51.31 -20.31
N PRO A 9 -10.56 50.09 -20.52
CA PRO A 9 -9.73 48.97 -21.03
C PRO A 9 -9.21 49.20 -22.46
N GLU A 10 -9.77 50.13 -23.22
CA GLU A 10 -9.37 50.42 -24.60
C GLU A 10 -8.16 51.37 -24.72
N GLU A 11 -7.77 52.06 -23.64
CA GLU A 11 -6.61 52.98 -23.64
C GLU A 11 -5.25 52.29 -23.49
N ILE A 12 -5.20 51.01 -23.14
CA ILE A 12 -3.95 50.24 -23.03
C ILE A 12 -3.81 49.35 -24.27
N ARG A 13 -3.37 49.92 -25.36
CA ARG A 13 -2.95 49.15 -26.53
C ARG A 13 -1.44 48.98 -26.52
N PHE A 14 -0.97 47.78 -26.19
CA PHE A 14 0.39 47.32 -26.49
C PHE A 14 0.39 46.72 -27.89
N PRO A 15 1.09 47.31 -28.90
CA PRO A 15 0.99 46.87 -30.30
C PRO A 15 1.50 45.44 -30.54
N ASP A 16 2.32 44.87 -29.65
CA ASP A 16 2.87 43.53 -29.73
C ASP A 16 2.24 42.53 -28.73
N GLN A 17 1.07 42.83 -28.17
CA GLN A 17 0.43 42.01 -27.18
C GLN A 17 -0.30 40.82 -27.84
N LYS A 18 0.16 39.60 -27.56
CA LYS A 18 -0.57 38.36 -27.89
C LYS A 18 -1.59 38.09 -26.79
N ILE A 19 -2.86 38.33 -27.07
CA ILE A 19 -3.94 37.98 -26.13
C ILE A 19 -4.36 36.54 -26.39
N GLU A 20 -4.12 35.66 -25.43
CA GLU A 20 -4.61 34.27 -25.43
C GLU A 20 -5.85 34.18 -24.57
N THR A 21 -6.91 33.57 -25.08
CA THR A 21 -8.14 33.35 -24.32
C THR A 21 -7.94 32.12 -23.42
N SER A 22 -7.94 32.33 -22.09
CA SER A 22 -7.96 31.24 -21.12
C SER A 22 -9.30 31.20 -20.40
N TYR A 23 -9.84 29.99 -20.22
CA TYR A 23 -11.06 29.79 -19.45
C TYR A 23 -10.74 29.70 -17.96
N LEU A 24 -11.36 30.55 -17.16
CA LEU A 24 -11.15 30.61 -15.70
C LEU A 24 -11.28 29.25 -15.02
N VAL A 25 -12.21 28.42 -15.47
CA VAL A 25 -12.41 27.07 -14.90
C VAL A 25 -11.17 26.20 -15.13
N HIS A 26 -10.60 26.22 -16.32
CA HIS A 26 -9.42 25.42 -16.68
C HIS A 26 -8.18 25.89 -15.88
N GLU A 27 -7.97 27.21 -15.80
CA GLU A 27 -6.90 27.80 -15.00
C GLU A 27 -7.00 27.43 -13.52
N MET A 28 -8.24 27.48 -12.98
CA MET A 28 -8.46 27.11 -11.59
C MET A 28 -8.25 25.61 -11.34
N GLU A 29 -8.72 24.74 -12.22
CA GLU A 29 -8.51 23.29 -12.13
C GLU A 29 -7.01 22.96 -12.17
N GLN A 30 -6.28 23.52 -13.11
CA GLN A 30 -4.84 23.28 -13.24
C GLN A 30 -4.08 23.79 -12.01
N SER A 31 -4.30 25.05 -11.62
CA SER A 31 -3.64 25.67 -10.45
C SER A 31 -3.97 24.93 -9.16
N TYR A 32 -5.22 24.42 -9.01
CA TYR A 32 -5.61 23.64 -7.83
C TYR A 32 -4.90 22.28 -7.79
N ILE A 33 -4.77 21.60 -8.94
CA ILE A 33 -4.06 20.32 -9.04
C ILE A 33 -2.57 20.52 -8.70
N GLU A 34 -1.94 21.55 -9.25
CA GLU A 34 -0.53 21.87 -8.97
C GLU A 34 -0.32 22.18 -7.48
N TYR A 35 -1.19 22.99 -6.88
CA TYR A 35 -1.16 23.27 -5.45
C TYR A 35 -1.37 22.00 -4.61
N ALA A 36 -2.37 21.19 -4.96
CA ALA A 36 -2.65 19.94 -4.26
C ALA A 36 -1.46 18.98 -4.31
N MET A 37 -0.85 18.80 -5.47
CA MET A 37 0.34 17.97 -5.64
C MET A 37 1.53 18.50 -4.82
N SER A 38 1.76 19.82 -4.83
CA SER A 38 2.81 20.46 -4.02
C SER A 38 2.60 20.21 -2.52
N VAL A 39 1.36 20.30 -2.03
CA VAL A 39 1.04 20.06 -0.60
C VAL A 39 1.17 18.57 -0.26
N ILE A 40 0.70 17.67 -1.12
CA ILE A 40 0.71 16.22 -0.88
C ILE A 40 2.16 15.71 -0.84
N VAL A 41 2.95 16.01 -1.87
CA VAL A 41 4.30 15.46 -2.02
C VAL A 41 5.35 16.30 -1.28
N GLY A 42 5.22 17.62 -1.32
CA GLY A 42 6.25 18.57 -0.84
C GLY A 42 6.07 19.11 0.58
N ARG A 43 4.98 18.77 1.29
CA ARG A 43 4.70 19.41 2.59
C ARG A 43 4.11 18.49 3.66
N ALA A 44 2.97 17.83 3.39
CA ALA A 44 2.12 17.30 4.45
C ALA A 44 2.38 15.81 4.79
N LEU A 45 2.77 15.01 3.80
CA LEU A 45 2.90 13.57 3.96
C LEU A 45 4.37 13.16 4.19
N PRO A 46 4.61 12.14 5.05
CA PRO A 46 5.93 11.56 5.25
C PRO A 46 6.28 10.59 4.10
N ASP A 47 7.56 10.45 3.80
CA ASP A 47 8.09 9.36 2.96
C ASP A 47 8.14 8.07 3.78
N VAL A 48 7.74 6.95 3.21
CA VAL A 48 7.71 5.64 3.91
C VAL A 48 9.09 5.18 4.35
N ARG A 49 10.14 5.56 3.62
CA ARG A 49 11.53 5.12 3.80
C ARG A 49 12.19 5.74 5.04
N ASP A 50 12.06 7.05 5.25
CA ASP A 50 12.67 7.77 6.38
C ASP A 50 11.67 8.33 7.40
N GLY A 51 10.36 8.25 7.11
CA GLY A 51 9.30 8.72 7.99
C GLY A 51 9.24 10.23 8.17
N LEU A 52 9.95 11.01 7.37
CA LEU A 52 10.07 12.45 7.51
C LEU A 52 9.26 13.20 6.47
N LYS A 53 8.73 14.35 6.89
CA LYS A 53 8.27 15.38 5.96
C LYS A 53 9.47 16.21 5.46
N PRO A 54 9.36 16.88 4.30
CA PRO A 54 10.46 17.66 3.75
C PRO A 54 11.08 18.67 4.74
N VAL A 55 10.27 19.38 5.51
CA VAL A 55 10.79 20.34 6.51
C VAL A 55 11.64 19.67 7.59
N HIS A 56 11.21 18.51 8.11
CA HIS A 56 11.97 17.79 9.14
C HIS A 56 13.29 17.25 8.58
N ARG A 57 13.27 16.73 7.36
CA ARG A 57 14.46 16.24 6.65
C ARG A 57 15.48 17.35 6.44
N ARG A 58 15.00 18.54 6.00
CA ARG A 58 15.85 19.71 5.79
C ARG A 58 16.45 20.25 7.08
N ILE A 59 15.71 20.21 8.20
CA ILE A 59 16.23 20.59 9.52
C ILE A 59 17.38 19.66 9.92
N LEU A 60 17.19 18.35 9.89
CA LEU A 60 18.21 17.38 10.29
C LEU A 60 19.43 17.44 9.37
N TYR A 61 19.21 17.62 8.06
CA TYR A 61 20.30 17.72 7.10
C TYR A 61 21.13 19.02 7.28
N ALA A 62 20.48 20.17 7.48
CA ALA A 62 21.18 21.43 7.77
C ALA A 62 21.97 21.35 9.07
N MET A 63 21.43 20.73 10.13
CA MET A 63 22.15 20.51 11.39
C MET A 63 23.38 19.60 11.19
N TYR A 64 23.26 18.59 10.32
CA TYR A 64 24.38 17.71 9.97
C TYR A 64 25.48 18.46 9.21
N GLU A 65 25.16 19.26 8.18
CA GLU A 65 26.12 20.10 7.46
C GLU A 65 26.85 21.07 8.38
N ASP A 66 26.14 21.64 9.35
CA ASP A 66 26.70 22.55 10.33
C ASP A 66 27.46 21.83 11.47
N ASN A 67 27.62 20.52 11.37
CA ASN A 67 28.29 19.67 12.35
C ASN A 67 27.71 19.84 13.77
N LEU A 68 26.37 19.98 13.87
CA LEU A 68 25.61 20.10 15.13
C LEU A 68 25.19 18.73 15.65
N THR A 69 26.14 17.83 15.72
CA THR A 69 25.95 16.46 16.23
C THR A 69 25.80 16.42 17.75
N ALA A 70 25.31 15.29 18.29
CA ALA A 70 25.02 15.14 19.71
C ALA A 70 26.24 15.30 20.64
N ASP A 71 27.46 15.12 20.11
CA ASP A 71 28.73 15.30 20.83
C ASP A 71 29.24 16.76 20.86
N LYS A 72 28.62 17.66 20.08
CA LYS A 72 29.00 19.06 19.98
C LYS A 72 28.22 19.96 20.92
N PRO A 73 28.73 21.17 21.19
CA PRO A 73 28.00 22.17 21.98
C PRO A 73 26.67 22.57 21.29
N PHE A 74 25.68 22.96 22.08
CA PHE A 74 24.46 23.55 21.58
C PHE A 74 24.74 24.87 20.83
N LYS A 75 23.93 25.08 19.75
CA LYS A 75 23.85 26.38 19.07
C LYS A 75 22.50 27.01 19.22
N LYS A 76 22.40 28.33 19.06
CA LYS A 76 21.08 29.01 19.07
C LYS A 76 20.19 28.44 18.00
N SER A 77 18.91 28.16 18.34
CA SER A 77 17.91 27.70 17.38
C SER A 77 17.75 28.67 16.19
N ALA A 78 18.01 29.96 16.41
CA ALA A 78 18.04 30.98 15.36
C ALA A 78 19.05 30.67 14.24
N THR A 79 20.19 30.08 14.55
CA THR A 79 21.19 29.67 13.55
C THR A 79 20.61 28.52 12.69
N CYS A 80 20.10 27.47 13.33
CA CYS A 80 19.50 26.32 12.61
C CYS A 80 18.34 26.75 11.70
N VAL A 81 17.44 27.60 12.22
CA VAL A 81 16.30 28.13 11.45
C VAL A 81 16.78 28.96 10.26
N GLY A 82 17.76 29.84 10.48
CA GLY A 82 18.36 30.69 9.42
C GLY A 82 19.01 29.86 8.31
N ASP A 83 19.75 28.82 8.66
CA ASP A 83 20.44 27.96 7.70
C ASP A 83 19.45 27.12 6.88
N VAL A 84 18.39 26.62 7.50
CA VAL A 84 17.31 25.90 6.81
C VAL A 84 16.58 26.81 5.82
N LEU A 85 16.22 28.03 6.23
CA LEU A 85 15.54 29.02 5.38
C LEU A 85 16.41 29.45 4.20
N GLY A 86 17.66 29.77 4.47
CA GLY A 86 18.58 30.31 3.46
C GLY A 86 19.06 29.28 2.45
N ARG A 87 19.07 27.98 2.83
CA ARG A 87 19.65 26.93 1.99
C ARG A 87 18.62 26.00 1.34
N TYR A 88 17.50 25.68 2.03
CA TYR A 88 16.64 24.55 1.62
C TYR A 88 15.14 24.83 1.65
N HIS A 89 14.63 25.69 2.55
CA HIS A 89 13.20 25.78 2.81
C HIS A 89 12.70 27.22 2.76
N PRO A 90 12.35 27.78 1.57
CA PRO A 90 11.99 29.18 1.37
C PRO A 90 10.57 29.49 1.86
N HIS A 91 10.29 29.29 3.15
CA HIS A 91 8.99 29.53 3.79
C HIS A 91 9.19 30.35 5.08
N GLY A 92 8.11 30.62 5.83
CA GLY A 92 8.19 31.42 7.06
C GLY A 92 9.05 30.77 8.16
N ASP A 93 9.82 31.59 8.87
CA ASP A 93 10.70 31.20 9.99
C ASP A 93 9.95 30.51 11.13
N ALA A 94 8.72 30.96 11.42
CA ALA A 94 7.86 30.37 12.45
C ALA A 94 7.58 28.88 12.13
N SER A 95 7.28 28.54 10.87
CA SER A 95 6.97 27.18 10.47
C SER A 95 8.16 26.22 10.63
N VAL A 96 9.37 26.69 10.32
CA VAL A 96 10.60 25.91 10.50
C VAL A 96 10.91 25.75 11.99
N TYR A 97 10.76 26.83 12.78
CA TYR A 97 10.98 26.76 14.21
C TYR A 97 9.99 25.84 14.92
N ASP A 98 8.69 25.91 14.60
CA ASP A 98 7.66 25.01 15.16
C ASP A 98 7.95 23.54 14.82
N ALA A 99 8.44 23.25 13.62
CA ALA A 99 8.86 21.91 13.24
C ALA A 99 10.09 21.44 14.06
N LEU A 100 11.10 22.30 14.23
CA LEU A 100 12.27 22.00 15.05
C LEU A 100 11.89 21.77 16.51
N VAL A 101 11.01 22.62 17.06
CA VAL A 101 10.48 22.47 18.43
C VAL A 101 9.80 21.13 18.60
N ARG A 102 8.95 20.73 17.66
CA ARG A 102 8.23 19.45 17.74
C ARG A 102 9.20 18.26 17.76
N LEU A 103 10.28 18.30 16.99
CA LEU A 103 11.31 17.26 16.99
C LEU A 103 12.07 17.15 18.32
N ALA A 104 12.03 18.19 19.16
CA ALA A 104 12.69 18.22 20.48
C ALA A 104 11.73 17.90 21.66
N GLN A 105 10.42 17.89 21.45
CA GLN A 105 9.43 17.66 22.52
C GLN A 105 9.31 16.18 22.88
N ASP A 106 9.60 15.82 24.11
CA ASP A 106 9.50 14.45 24.64
C ASP A 106 8.04 13.95 24.81
N PHE A 107 7.07 14.88 24.86
CA PHE A 107 5.64 14.56 24.88
C PHE A 107 5.00 14.49 23.48
N SER A 108 5.74 14.89 22.45
CA SER A 108 5.30 14.83 21.04
C SER A 108 5.95 13.69 20.26
N MET A 109 7.24 13.43 20.53
CA MET A 109 8.04 12.42 19.86
C MET A 109 8.36 11.28 20.84
N ARG A 110 8.17 10.03 20.42
CA ARG A 110 8.53 8.88 21.27
C ARG A 110 10.05 8.75 21.43
N TYR A 111 10.78 9.09 20.35
CA TYR A 111 12.24 9.21 20.34
C TYR A 111 12.61 10.56 19.70
N PRO A 112 12.81 11.64 20.50
CA PRO A 112 13.16 12.95 19.99
C PRO A 112 14.38 12.92 19.09
N LEU A 113 14.29 13.63 17.95
CA LEU A 113 15.38 13.72 16.98
C LEU A 113 16.27 14.98 17.19
N VAL A 114 15.81 15.93 17.97
CA VAL A 114 16.53 17.13 18.34
C VAL A 114 16.68 17.15 19.87
N ASP A 115 17.89 17.50 20.33
CA ASP A 115 18.19 17.77 21.73
C ASP A 115 18.08 19.27 21.95
N GLY A 116 17.08 19.69 22.72
CA GLY A 116 16.77 21.10 22.97
C GLY A 116 17.21 21.57 24.35
N HIS A 117 17.77 22.77 24.42
CA HIS A 117 18.11 23.44 25.68
C HIS A 117 17.37 24.76 25.83
N GLY A 118 16.58 24.88 26.89
CA GLY A 118 15.69 26.01 27.14
C GLY A 118 14.21 25.59 27.18
N ASN A 119 13.29 26.53 26.95
CA ASN A 119 11.86 26.28 26.94
C ASN A 119 11.38 25.92 25.51
N PHE A 120 11.08 24.66 25.28
CA PHE A 120 10.50 24.12 24.05
C PHE A 120 8.98 23.83 24.14
N GLY A 121 8.28 24.52 25.03
CA GLY A 121 6.88 24.32 25.29
C GLY A 121 6.60 23.28 26.37
N SER A 122 5.32 23.05 26.66
CA SER A 122 4.90 22.08 27.69
C SER A 122 3.63 21.33 27.27
N ILE A 123 3.33 20.25 27.97
CA ILE A 123 2.08 19.49 27.80
C ILE A 123 0.82 20.31 28.16
N ASP A 124 1.00 21.44 28.84
CA ASP A 124 -0.03 22.44 29.13
C ASP A 124 -0.38 23.33 27.93
N GLY A 125 0.35 23.15 26.82
CA GLY A 125 0.21 23.98 25.62
C GLY A 125 0.87 25.35 25.72
N ASP A 126 1.80 25.51 26.66
CA ASP A 126 2.62 26.73 26.66
C ASP A 126 3.50 26.79 25.40
N PRO A 127 3.56 27.93 24.72
CA PRO A 127 4.40 28.10 23.54
C PRO A 127 5.89 28.01 23.92
N PRO A 128 6.73 27.58 22.99
CA PRO A 128 8.17 27.63 23.17
C PRO A 128 8.63 29.09 23.30
N ALA A 129 9.77 29.29 23.95
CA ALA A 129 10.43 30.59 23.93
C ALA A 129 10.88 30.92 22.50
N ALA A 130 11.00 32.22 22.18
CA ALA A 130 11.46 32.63 20.85
C ALA A 130 12.83 32.00 20.52
N TYR A 131 13.04 31.64 19.25
CA TYR A 131 14.21 30.87 18.76
C TYR A 131 15.56 31.55 19.05
N ARG A 132 15.60 32.86 19.36
CA ARG A 132 16.81 33.57 19.80
C ARG A 132 17.23 33.21 21.22
N TYR A 133 16.34 32.62 22.05
CA TYR A 133 16.65 32.22 23.43
C TYR A 133 16.97 30.74 23.56
N THR A 134 16.32 29.91 22.76
CA THR A 134 16.52 28.45 22.79
C THR A 134 17.79 28.04 22.06
N GLU A 135 18.30 26.88 22.42
CA GLU A 135 19.47 26.26 21.79
C GLU A 135 19.14 24.82 21.41
N ALA A 136 19.71 24.34 20.31
CA ALA A 136 19.44 23.00 19.79
C ALA A 136 20.70 22.33 19.24
N ARG A 137 20.68 21.02 19.19
CA ARG A 137 21.61 20.14 18.47
C ARG A 137 20.89 18.85 18.12
N MET A 138 21.48 18.01 17.29
CA MET A 138 20.93 16.69 16.98
C MET A 138 20.92 15.81 18.24
N ALA A 139 19.88 15.01 18.41
CA ALA A 139 19.84 13.95 19.39
C ALA A 139 20.74 12.78 18.96
N LYS A 140 21.20 11.95 19.91
CA LYS A 140 22.10 10.81 19.60
C LYS A 140 21.51 9.82 18.60
N ILE A 141 20.21 9.58 18.64
CA ILE A 141 19.54 8.67 17.71
C ILE A 141 19.49 9.24 16.29
N SER A 142 19.54 10.56 16.13
CA SER A 142 19.50 11.23 14.81
C SER A 142 20.74 10.99 13.99
N ASP A 143 21.86 10.63 14.63
CA ASP A 143 23.07 10.22 13.91
C ASP A 143 22.79 8.96 13.04
N GLU A 144 21.90 8.07 13.50
CA GLU A 144 21.51 6.87 12.75
C GLU A 144 20.59 7.21 11.54
N MET A 145 19.94 8.37 11.53
CA MET A 145 19.16 8.84 10.38
C MET A 145 20.04 9.29 9.21
N LEU A 146 21.20 9.86 9.50
CA LEU A 146 22.09 10.54 8.55
C LEU A 146 23.38 9.77 8.29
N ARG A 147 23.64 8.70 9.03
CA ARG A 147 24.87 7.95 8.98
C ARG A 147 25.19 7.47 7.57
N GLU A 148 26.41 7.76 7.12
CA GLU A 148 26.92 7.38 5.79
C GLU A 148 26.18 8.03 4.60
N ILE A 149 25.51 9.16 4.81
CA ILE A 149 24.84 9.91 3.74
C ILE A 149 25.83 10.38 2.66
N GLU A 150 27.10 10.60 3.02
CA GLU A 150 28.18 11.01 2.13
C GLU A 150 28.68 9.86 1.22
N LYS A 151 28.25 8.63 1.45
CA LYS A 151 28.65 7.45 0.66
C LYS A 151 27.71 7.14 -0.51
N ASP A 152 27.05 8.14 -1.07
CA ASP A 152 26.14 8.01 -2.20
C ASP A 152 24.97 7.04 -1.95
N THR A 153 24.54 6.96 -0.70
CA THR A 153 23.49 6.03 -0.23
C THR A 153 22.09 6.42 -0.66
N VAL A 154 21.85 7.69 -0.97
CA VAL A 154 20.55 8.27 -1.34
C VAL A 154 20.67 9.16 -2.57
N ASP A 155 19.54 9.46 -3.20
CA ASP A 155 19.46 10.39 -4.31
C ASP A 155 19.40 11.83 -3.82
N TRP A 156 19.89 12.74 -4.67
CA TRP A 156 19.98 14.14 -4.40
C TRP A 156 19.22 14.96 -5.41
N ASP A 157 18.43 15.91 -4.95
CA ASP A 157 17.73 16.89 -5.76
C ASP A 157 18.40 18.27 -5.62
N PRO A 158 18.32 19.16 -6.62
CA PRO A 158 18.69 20.55 -6.43
C PRO A 158 17.75 21.20 -5.41
N ASN A 159 18.28 22.16 -4.63
CA ASN A 159 17.45 23.00 -3.76
C ASN A 159 16.62 24.02 -4.60
N PHE A 160 15.84 24.88 -3.94
CA PHE A 160 14.90 25.79 -4.58
C PHE A 160 15.55 26.82 -5.55
N ASP A 161 16.84 27.16 -5.38
CA ASP A 161 17.59 28.12 -6.22
C ASP A 161 18.71 27.45 -7.02
N GLU A 162 18.76 26.10 -7.03
CA GLU A 162 19.76 25.29 -7.72
C GLU A 162 21.23 25.54 -7.28
N SER A 163 21.44 26.28 -6.21
CA SER A 163 22.78 26.59 -5.69
C SER A 163 23.40 25.43 -4.92
N ARG A 164 22.58 24.53 -4.38
CA ARG A 164 22.97 23.38 -3.56
C ARG A 164 22.16 22.14 -3.91
N LYS A 165 22.56 21.02 -3.34
CA LYS A 165 21.79 19.77 -3.40
C LYS A 165 21.23 19.43 -2.01
N GLU A 166 20.03 18.90 -1.99
CA GLU A 166 19.41 18.35 -0.79
C GLU A 166 19.09 16.84 -0.98
N PRO A 167 19.16 16.04 0.08
CA PRO A 167 18.85 14.63 -0.04
C PRO A 167 17.34 14.45 -0.24
N ARG A 168 16.97 13.60 -1.21
CA ARG A 168 15.56 13.25 -1.47
C ARG A 168 14.96 12.49 -0.29
N VAL A 169 15.77 11.68 0.39
CA VAL A 169 15.44 10.87 1.56
C VAL A 169 16.68 10.69 2.41
N LEU A 170 16.56 10.49 3.72
CA LEU A 170 17.70 10.17 4.58
C LEU A 170 17.94 8.65 4.60
N PRO A 171 19.17 8.15 4.83
CA PRO A 171 19.48 6.74 4.94
C PRO A 171 18.66 5.99 5.99
N SER A 172 18.31 6.63 7.10
CA SER A 172 17.38 6.17 8.14
C SER A 172 17.57 4.72 8.57
N ARG A 173 18.60 4.41 9.33
CA ARG A 173 18.98 3.04 9.73
C ARG A 173 18.02 2.36 10.72
N PHE A 174 16.92 3.00 11.07
CA PHE A 174 15.81 2.42 11.81
C PHE A 174 14.47 2.89 11.21
N PRO A 175 13.37 2.13 11.34
CA PRO A 175 12.08 2.43 10.70
C PRO A 175 11.35 3.59 11.40
N ASN A 176 11.87 4.81 11.20
CA ASN A 176 11.44 6.03 11.88
C ASN A 176 9.94 6.34 11.68
N LEU A 177 9.35 6.00 10.52
CA LEU A 177 7.93 6.21 10.28
C LEU A 177 7.05 5.54 11.34
N LEU A 178 7.37 4.31 11.72
CA LEU A 178 6.64 3.57 12.76
C LEU A 178 7.08 4.01 14.16
N VAL A 179 8.37 4.23 14.36
CA VAL A 179 8.94 4.54 15.68
C VAL A 179 8.42 5.87 16.22
N ASN A 180 8.46 6.92 15.44
CA ASN A 180 8.00 8.25 15.84
C ASN A 180 6.59 8.62 15.34
N GLY A 181 6.08 7.86 14.37
CA GLY A 181 4.83 8.19 13.73
C GLY A 181 4.88 9.48 12.90
N SER A 182 3.74 9.88 12.36
CA SER A 182 3.57 11.15 11.66
C SER A 182 2.10 11.55 11.62
N SER A 183 1.81 12.84 11.74
CA SER A 183 0.47 13.38 11.54
C SER A 183 0.52 14.55 10.56
N GLY A 184 -0.43 14.64 9.61
CA GLY A 184 -0.46 15.71 8.63
C GLY A 184 -1.78 15.76 7.86
N ILE A 185 -2.15 16.97 7.45
CA ILE A 185 -3.35 17.24 6.67
C ILE A 185 -2.90 17.76 5.30
N ALA A 186 -3.22 17.00 4.25
CA ALA A 186 -2.99 17.38 2.87
C ALA A 186 -4.32 17.74 2.18
N VAL A 187 -4.28 18.05 0.91
CA VAL A 187 -5.49 18.32 0.13
C VAL A 187 -6.21 16.99 -0.16
N GLY A 188 -7.42 16.85 0.35
CA GLY A 188 -8.27 15.67 0.13
C GLY A 188 -7.86 14.42 0.92
N MET A 189 -6.79 14.47 1.72
CA MET A 189 -6.31 13.32 2.50
C MET A 189 -5.55 13.77 3.75
N ALA A 190 -5.47 12.88 4.74
CA ALA A 190 -4.73 13.14 5.97
C ALA A 190 -3.98 11.86 6.40
N THR A 191 -2.84 12.03 7.03
CA THR A 191 -2.09 10.95 7.68
C THR A 191 -2.13 11.11 9.18
N ASN A 192 -2.22 9.99 9.90
CA ASN A 192 -2.13 9.95 11.36
C ASN A 192 -1.57 8.60 11.80
N ILE A 193 -0.26 8.48 11.75
CA ILE A 193 0.48 7.26 12.09
C ILE A 193 0.94 7.40 13.54
N PRO A 194 0.54 6.48 14.44
CA PRO A 194 0.96 6.53 15.83
C PRO A 194 2.43 6.13 16.01
N PRO A 195 3.10 6.63 17.05
CA PRO A 195 4.43 6.16 17.43
C PRO A 195 4.40 4.76 18.03
N HIS A 196 5.54 4.04 17.94
CA HIS A 196 5.71 2.68 18.45
C HIS A 196 7.04 2.52 19.19
N ASN A 197 7.15 1.47 19.97
CA ASN A 197 8.38 1.13 20.65
C ASN A 197 9.45 0.66 19.67
N LEU A 198 10.67 1.22 19.77
CA LEU A 198 11.79 0.93 18.86
C LEU A 198 12.17 -0.55 18.85
N ARG A 199 12.25 -1.16 20.04
CA ARG A 199 12.62 -2.58 20.19
C ARG A 199 11.59 -3.49 19.52
N GLU A 200 10.30 -3.19 19.70
CA GLU A 200 9.20 -3.94 19.10
C GLU A 200 9.23 -3.86 17.55
N VAL A 201 9.39 -2.65 17.01
CA VAL A 201 9.41 -2.45 15.55
C VAL A 201 10.63 -3.10 14.92
N ILE A 202 11.80 -2.98 15.54
CA ILE A 202 13.02 -3.64 15.03
C ILE A 202 12.87 -5.17 15.08
N ASN A 203 12.32 -5.72 16.17
CA ASN A 203 12.09 -7.17 16.25
C ASN A 203 11.11 -7.65 15.17
N ALA A 204 10.05 -6.90 14.87
CA ALA A 204 9.16 -7.22 13.76
C ALA A 204 9.85 -7.11 12.39
N THR A 205 10.73 -6.13 12.21
CA THR A 205 11.53 -6.00 10.98
C THR A 205 12.45 -7.21 10.81
N ILE A 206 13.12 -7.65 11.88
CA ILE A 206 13.95 -8.86 11.89
C ILE A 206 13.12 -10.11 11.61
N CYS A 207 11.91 -10.21 12.17
CA CYS A 207 11.00 -11.31 11.90
C CYS A 207 10.67 -11.42 10.40
N VAL A 208 10.43 -10.28 9.72
CA VAL A 208 10.21 -10.23 8.26
C VAL A 208 11.46 -10.64 7.48
N LEU A 209 12.66 -10.23 7.93
CA LEU A 209 13.93 -10.62 7.30
C LEU A 209 14.19 -12.12 7.40
N ASP A 210 13.90 -12.72 8.56
CA ASP A 210 14.09 -14.17 8.81
C ASP A 210 12.98 -15.00 8.14
N ASN A 211 11.76 -14.49 8.06
CA ASN A 211 10.62 -15.15 7.44
C ASN A 211 9.87 -14.19 6.51
N PRO A 212 10.20 -14.18 5.21
CA PRO A 212 9.48 -13.34 4.23
C PRO A 212 8.00 -13.67 4.08
N GLU A 213 7.54 -14.80 4.61
CA GLU A 213 6.14 -15.24 4.60
C GLU A 213 5.41 -14.93 5.91
N ALA A 214 6.05 -14.24 6.87
CA ALA A 214 5.46 -13.90 8.16
C ALA A 214 4.09 -13.23 7.99
N GLU A 215 3.09 -13.72 8.72
CA GLU A 215 1.74 -13.16 8.72
C GLU A 215 1.62 -11.99 9.70
N LEU A 216 0.45 -11.31 9.66
CA LEU A 216 0.18 -10.22 10.59
C LEU A 216 0.20 -10.70 12.05
N SER A 217 -0.25 -11.94 12.32
CA SER A 217 -0.19 -12.58 13.64
C SER A 217 1.22 -12.61 14.19
N ASP A 218 2.19 -13.04 13.37
CA ASP A 218 3.59 -13.16 13.76
C ASP A 218 4.20 -11.77 14.05
N LEU A 219 3.85 -10.78 13.25
CA LEU A 219 4.28 -9.40 13.46
C LEU A 219 3.69 -8.81 14.75
N MET A 220 2.46 -9.14 15.09
CA MET A 220 1.79 -8.65 16.29
C MET A 220 2.28 -9.34 17.58
N GLU A 221 3.02 -10.46 17.49
CA GLU A 221 3.76 -11.01 18.63
C GLU A 221 4.89 -10.06 19.06
N HIS A 222 5.48 -9.33 18.10
CA HIS A 222 6.55 -8.37 18.35
C HIS A 222 6.01 -6.96 18.56
N VAL A 223 5.21 -6.42 17.63
CA VAL A 223 4.59 -5.09 17.73
C VAL A 223 3.21 -5.22 18.34
N LYS A 224 3.12 -5.04 19.65
CA LYS A 224 1.87 -5.21 20.39
C LYS A 224 0.85 -4.11 20.12
N GLY A 225 1.29 -2.90 19.79
CA GLY A 225 0.45 -1.75 19.52
C GLY A 225 1.23 -0.43 19.55
N PRO A 226 0.55 0.71 19.35
CA PRO A 226 1.13 2.03 19.54
C PRO A 226 1.77 2.20 20.92
N ASP A 227 2.83 3.01 21.00
CA ASP A 227 3.55 3.33 22.23
C ASP A 227 3.71 4.85 22.33
N PHE A 228 2.77 5.49 23.01
CA PHE A 228 2.66 6.95 23.07
C PHE A 228 3.63 7.56 24.07
N PRO A 229 4.31 8.67 23.76
CA PRO A 229 5.26 9.32 24.68
C PRO A 229 4.58 9.82 25.96
N THR A 230 3.30 10.16 25.92
CA THR A 230 2.51 10.56 27.10
C THR A 230 1.96 9.37 27.89
N ARG A 231 2.35 8.15 27.51
CA ARG A 231 1.93 6.89 28.15
C ARG A 231 0.42 6.63 28.01
N GLY A 232 -0.32 6.43 29.13
CA GLY A 232 -1.73 6.11 29.14
C GLY A 232 -2.00 4.61 28.89
N ILE A 233 -3.28 4.28 28.74
CA ILE A 233 -3.75 2.91 28.60
C ILE A 233 -4.55 2.79 27.31
N ILE A 234 -4.17 1.85 26.46
CA ILE A 234 -4.95 1.48 25.27
C ILE A 234 -5.98 0.44 25.69
N MET A 235 -7.25 0.67 25.35
CA MET A 235 -8.36 -0.20 25.66
C MET A 235 -8.72 -1.06 24.44
N GLY A 236 -8.46 -2.37 24.54
CA GLY A 236 -8.73 -3.38 23.50
C GLY A 236 -7.69 -3.42 22.38
N ARG A 237 -7.64 -4.56 21.66
CA ARG A 237 -6.67 -4.82 20.57
C ARG A 237 -7.29 -4.82 19.18
N SER A 238 -8.62 -4.86 19.07
CA SER A 238 -9.33 -4.95 17.80
C SER A 238 -8.98 -3.78 16.87
N GLY A 239 -8.98 -2.53 17.39
CA GLY A 239 -8.61 -1.34 16.62
C GLY A 239 -7.14 -1.35 16.17
N ILE A 240 -6.22 -1.93 16.95
CA ILE A 240 -4.81 -2.11 16.60
C ILE A 240 -4.70 -3.10 15.43
N ARG A 241 -5.35 -4.26 15.56
CA ARG A 241 -5.38 -5.31 14.52
C ARG A 241 -5.93 -4.76 13.20
N ALA A 242 -7.05 -4.00 13.26
CA ALA A 242 -7.63 -3.33 12.10
C ALA A 242 -6.62 -2.39 11.42
N ALA A 243 -5.97 -1.53 12.19
CA ALA A 243 -4.98 -0.59 11.68
C ALA A 243 -3.80 -1.29 11.01
N TYR A 244 -3.28 -2.34 11.62
CA TYR A 244 -2.11 -3.06 11.09
C TYR A 244 -2.46 -3.90 9.85
N ALA A 245 -3.69 -4.42 9.76
CA ALA A 245 -4.16 -5.15 8.60
C ALA A 245 -4.44 -4.25 7.40
N THR A 246 -5.16 -3.13 7.63
CA THR A 246 -5.75 -2.33 6.54
C THR A 246 -5.11 -0.95 6.37
N GLY A 247 -4.26 -0.50 7.31
CA GLY A 247 -3.74 0.85 7.40
C GLY A 247 -4.72 1.85 8.05
N ARG A 248 -5.93 1.41 8.47
CA ARG A 248 -6.93 2.24 9.14
C ARG A 248 -7.47 1.55 10.37
N GLY A 249 -7.62 2.30 11.46
CA GLY A 249 -8.18 1.77 12.69
C GLY A 249 -8.50 2.87 13.69
N ARG A 250 -9.16 2.50 14.78
CA ARG A 250 -9.49 3.40 15.88
C ARG A 250 -9.04 2.77 17.19
N VAL A 251 -8.21 3.47 17.92
CA VAL A 251 -7.67 3.01 19.20
C VAL A 251 -8.19 3.91 20.30
N CYS A 252 -8.85 3.33 21.30
CA CYS A 252 -9.30 4.04 22.48
C CYS A 252 -8.13 4.19 23.45
N VAL A 253 -7.75 5.42 23.78
CA VAL A 253 -6.68 5.73 24.73
C VAL A 253 -7.29 6.39 25.95
N ARG A 254 -6.97 5.86 27.12
CA ARG A 254 -7.47 6.30 28.41
C ARG A 254 -6.35 6.81 29.30
N ALA A 255 -6.63 7.85 30.09
CA ALA A 255 -5.75 8.37 31.11
C ALA A 255 -5.50 7.32 32.20
N ARG A 256 -4.31 7.33 32.80
CA ARG A 256 -4.03 6.53 34.01
C ARG A 256 -4.53 7.28 35.20
N THR A 257 -5.38 6.61 36.02
CA THR A 257 -6.02 7.19 37.19
C THR A 257 -5.89 6.27 38.37
N GLU A 258 -5.75 6.86 39.57
CA GLU A 258 -5.66 6.16 40.83
C GLU A 258 -6.64 6.79 41.81
N PHE A 259 -7.17 5.98 42.78
CA PHE A 259 -7.99 6.47 43.85
C PHE A 259 -7.13 6.65 45.11
N GLU A 260 -7.27 7.80 45.76
CA GLU A 260 -6.55 8.10 46.97
C GLU A 260 -7.54 8.60 48.05
N GLU A 261 -7.50 7.98 49.19
CA GLU A 261 -8.30 8.42 50.36
C GLU A 261 -7.62 9.59 51.05
N PHE A 262 -8.38 10.60 51.43
CA PHE A 262 -7.85 11.74 52.17
C PHE A 262 -8.86 12.29 53.17
N GLY A 263 -8.36 12.88 54.27
CA GLY A 263 -9.16 13.51 55.27
C GLY A 263 -10.19 12.54 55.93
N ASN A 264 -11.35 13.05 56.31
CA ASN A 264 -12.42 12.28 56.95
C ASN A 264 -13.24 11.50 55.90
N ASN A 265 -12.72 10.35 55.40
CA ASN A 265 -13.43 9.41 54.54
C ASN A 265 -13.84 10.04 53.18
N ARG A 266 -12.98 10.88 52.60
CA ARG A 266 -13.15 11.42 51.24
C ARG A 266 -12.22 10.71 50.28
N THR A 267 -12.66 10.53 49.07
CA THR A 267 -11.85 9.98 47.98
C THR A 267 -11.54 11.06 46.97
N ARG A 268 -10.32 11.02 46.40
CA ARG A 268 -9.91 11.83 45.24
C ARG A 268 -9.41 10.94 44.17
N ILE A 269 -9.61 11.38 42.93
CA ILE A 269 -9.06 10.75 41.73
C ILE A 269 -7.79 11.50 41.35
N ILE A 270 -6.71 10.77 41.26
CA ILE A 270 -5.40 11.27 40.80
C ILE A 270 -5.19 10.85 39.37
N VAL A 271 -4.94 11.80 38.47
CA VAL A 271 -4.57 11.53 37.08
C VAL A 271 -3.07 11.71 36.94
N THR A 272 -2.36 10.64 36.59
CA THR A 272 -0.91 10.61 36.45
C THR A 272 -0.42 10.61 35.01
N GLU A 273 -1.28 10.18 34.09
CA GLU A 273 -0.98 10.15 32.66
C GLU A 273 -2.24 10.54 31.85
N ILE A 274 -2.07 11.24 30.73
CA ILE A 274 -3.18 11.66 29.84
C ILE A 274 -3.00 11.11 28.43
N PRO A 275 -4.08 10.97 27.67
CA PRO A 275 -3.99 10.50 26.28
C PRO A 275 -3.10 11.39 25.41
N TYR A 276 -2.48 10.79 24.41
CA TYR A 276 -1.59 11.46 23.47
C TYR A 276 -2.29 12.60 22.72
N GLN A 277 -1.59 13.71 22.52
CA GLN A 277 -2.07 14.94 21.89
C GLN A 277 -3.19 15.68 22.67
N VAL A 278 -3.45 15.32 23.90
CA VAL A 278 -4.36 16.07 24.77
C VAL A 278 -3.60 17.18 25.51
N ASN A 279 -4.13 18.39 25.47
CA ASN A 279 -3.62 19.53 26.22
C ASN A 279 -4.12 19.46 27.66
N LYS A 280 -3.22 19.37 28.65
CA LYS A 280 -3.57 19.20 30.07
C LYS A 280 -4.37 20.39 30.60
N ARG A 281 -3.96 21.63 30.32
CA ARG A 281 -4.66 22.85 30.77
C ARG A 281 -6.09 22.92 30.24
N MET A 282 -6.27 22.62 28.92
CA MET A 282 -7.60 22.62 28.31
C MET A 282 -8.47 21.49 28.83
N LEU A 283 -7.89 20.32 29.12
CA LEU A 283 -8.58 19.21 29.75
C LEU A 283 -9.13 19.60 31.14
N ILE A 284 -8.27 20.18 32.00
CA ILE A 284 -8.66 20.64 33.35
C ILE A 284 -9.74 21.71 33.26
N LYS A 285 -9.59 22.70 32.36
CA LYS A 285 -10.59 23.73 32.13
C LYS A 285 -11.93 23.13 31.70
N ASN A 286 -11.92 22.24 30.72
CA ASN A 286 -13.14 21.58 30.23
C ASN A 286 -13.86 20.78 31.33
N MET A 287 -13.09 20.08 32.19
CA MET A 287 -13.66 19.40 33.35
C MET A 287 -14.32 20.40 34.32
N ALA A 288 -13.66 21.52 34.63
CA ALA A 288 -14.18 22.55 35.50
C ALA A 288 -15.47 23.20 34.95
N ASP A 289 -15.47 23.54 33.66
CA ASP A 289 -16.63 24.09 32.95
C ASP A 289 -17.83 23.12 33.02
N GLN A 290 -17.60 21.80 32.86
CA GLN A 290 -18.67 20.79 32.97
C GLN A 290 -19.17 20.58 34.39
N VAL A 291 -18.35 20.78 35.42
CA VAL A 291 -18.78 20.76 36.83
C VAL A 291 -19.64 21.99 37.13
N GLU A 292 -19.26 23.17 36.66
CA GLU A 292 -20.03 24.43 36.77
C GLU A 292 -21.39 24.32 36.08
N ASP A 293 -21.41 23.74 34.87
CA ASP A 293 -22.62 23.44 34.09
C ASP A 293 -23.50 22.33 34.70
N LYS A 294 -23.08 21.71 35.82
CA LYS A 294 -23.75 20.58 36.45
C LYS A 294 -23.91 19.33 35.57
N ARG A 295 -23.06 19.16 34.55
CA ARG A 295 -23.00 17.94 33.73
C ARG A 295 -22.20 16.84 34.41
N LEU A 296 -21.18 17.24 35.19
CA LEU A 296 -20.39 16.36 36.06
C LEU A 296 -20.72 16.63 37.50
N GLU A 297 -21.49 15.73 38.08
CA GLU A 297 -21.85 15.78 39.51
C GLU A 297 -20.89 14.93 40.36
N GLY A 298 -20.78 15.23 41.62
CA GLY A 298 -19.98 14.46 42.59
C GLY A 298 -18.55 14.99 42.79
N ILE A 299 -18.14 16.02 42.06
CA ILE A 299 -16.83 16.64 42.16
C ILE A 299 -16.93 17.88 43.08
N SER A 300 -15.95 18.06 43.96
CA SER A 300 -15.86 19.21 44.86
C SER A 300 -14.78 20.20 44.44
N ASP A 301 -13.64 19.74 43.91
CA ASP A 301 -12.53 20.59 43.51
C ASP A 301 -11.68 19.89 42.45
N ILE A 302 -11.05 20.66 41.56
CA ILE A 302 -10.11 20.18 40.56
C ILE A 302 -8.90 21.11 40.55
N ARG A 303 -7.71 20.53 40.75
CA ARG A 303 -6.47 21.30 40.73
C ARG A 303 -5.31 20.54 40.09
N ASP A 304 -4.38 21.27 39.58
CA ASP A 304 -3.12 20.75 39.03
C ASP A 304 -2.03 20.85 40.10
N GLU A 305 -1.52 19.71 40.51
CA GLU A 305 -0.38 19.57 41.44
C GLU A 305 0.86 19.01 40.74
N SER A 306 0.88 19.06 39.39
CA SER A 306 2.02 18.57 38.59
C SER A 306 3.29 19.36 38.91
N ASP A 307 4.40 18.64 39.10
CA ASP A 307 5.71 19.20 39.37
C ASP A 307 6.80 18.49 38.55
N ARG A 308 8.07 18.76 38.87
CA ARG A 308 9.22 18.10 38.21
C ARG A 308 9.31 16.59 38.36
N ASN A 309 8.52 16.01 39.32
CA ASN A 309 8.49 14.58 39.57
C ASN A 309 7.43 13.88 38.70
N GLY A 310 6.54 14.61 38.07
CA GLY A 310 5.53 14.06 37.15
C GLY A 310 4.20 14.82 37.17
N MET A 311 3.30 14.32 36.33
CA MET A 311 1.94 14.82 36.24
C MET A 311 1.12 14.34 37.39
N ARG A 312 0.37 15.28 38.00
CA ARG A 312 -0.57 14.98 39.10
C ARG A 312 -1.75 15.94 38.99
N VAL A 313 -2.82 15.54 38.37
CA VAL A 313 -4.09 16.26 38.40
C VAL A 313 -4.98 15.63 39.43
N VAL A 314 -5.42 16.44 40.38
CA VAL A 314 -6.22 16.02 41.57
C VAL A 314 -7.67 16.42 41.37
N ILE A 315 -8.57 15.43 41.42
CA ILE A 315 -10.02 15.64 41.32
C ILE A 315 -10.62 15.17 42.68
N GLU A 316 -10.99 16.11 43.52
CA GLU A 316 -11.60 15.79 44.83
C GLU A 316 -13.10 15.52 44.69
N LEU A 317 -13.55 14.42 45.31
CA LEU A 317 -14.95 14.02 45.25
C LEU A 317 -15.73 14.52 46.50
N LYS A 318 -17.03 14.73 46.32
CA LYS A 318 -17.98 14.99 47.39
C LYS A 318 -18.11 13.72 48.25
N ARG A 319 -18.47 13.90 49.52
CA ARG A 319 -18.49 12.81 50.53
C ARG A 319 -19.41 11.64 50.13
N ASP A 320 -20.50 11.92 49.41
CA ASP A 320 -21.52 10.92 49.05
C ASP A 320 -21.40 10.44 47.60
N ALA A 321 -20.33 10.84 46.91
CA ALA A 321 -20.11 10.46 45.50
C ALA A 321 -19.45 9.08 45.40
N ASN A 322 -19.98 8.21 44.53
CA ASN A 322 -19.32 6.96 44.19
C ASN A 322 -18.14 7.24 43.24
N PRO A 323 -16.89 6.95 43.63
CA PRO A 323 -15.69 7.28 42.83
C PRO A 323 -15.71 6.64 41.46
N GLN A 324 -16.14 5.39 41.34
CA GLN A 324 -16.16 4.68 40.05
C GLN A 324 -17.17 5.26 39.08
N VAL A 325 -18.35 5.68 39.59
CA VAL A 325 -19.39 6.31 38.74
C VAL A 325 -18.91 7.66 38.21
N VAL A 326 -18.26 8.46 39.06
CA VAL A 326 -17.69 9.76 38.64
C VAL A 326 -16.59 9.55 37.62
N LEU A 327 -15.69 8.60 37.86
CA LEU A 327 -14.60 8.27 36.94
C LEU A 327 -15.14 7.83 35.56
N ASN A 328 -16.16 6.97 35.53
CA ASN A 328 -16.77 6.53 34.25
C ASN A 328 -17.43 7.68 33.48
N ARG A 329 -18.06 8.63 34.20
CA ARG A 329 -18.60 9.86 33.57
C ARG A 329 -17.49 10.76 33.06
N LEU A 330 -16.38 10.90 33.75
CA LEU A 330 -15.21 11.63 33.32
C LEU A 330 -14.63 11.02 32.02
N PHE A 331 -14.51 9.71 31.92
CA PHE A 331 -14.08 9.05 30.69
C PHE A 331 -15.06 9.24 29.53
N ALA A 332 -16.35 9.20 29.80
CA ALA A 332 -17.39 9.34 28.78
C ALA A 332 -17.54 10.78 28.25
N GLN A 333 -17.29 11.81 29.11
CA GLN A 333 -17.61 13.19 28.77
C GLN A 333 -16.39 14.10 28.59
N THR A 334 -15.20 13.64 28.89
CA THR A 334 -13.97 14.45 28.80
C THR A 334 -12.86 13.76 28.02
N GLN A 335 -11.80 14.51 27.70
CA GLN A 335 -10.62 13.98 27.03
C GLN A 335 -9.71 13.09 27.93
N LEU A 336 -10.15 12.70 29.12
CA LEU A 336 -9.50 11.63 29.89
C LEU A 336 -9.58 10.28 29.16
N GLN A 337 -10.51 10.14 28.22
CA GLN A 337 -10.54 9.07 27.25
C GLN A 337 -10.77 9.66 25.87
N THR A 338 -9.92 9.29 24.91
CA THR A 338 -10.01 9.77 23.51
C THR A 338 -9.87 8.60 22.55
N THR A 339 -10.36 8.80 21.34
CA THR A 339 -10.16 7.86 20.24
C THR A 339 -9.07 8.40 19.32
N PHE A 340 -7.95 7.69 19.21
CA PHE A 340 -6.91 7.96 18.23
C PHE A 340 -7.27 7.26 16.92
N ALA A 341 -7.64 8.04 15.92
CA ALA A 341 -7.96 7.52 14.58
C ALA A 341 -6.66 7.28 13.80
N ILE A 342 -6.29 6.03 13.59
CA ILE A 342 -5.10 5.64 12.84
C ILE A 342 -5.41 5.70 11.35
N ASN A 343 -4.54 6.36 10.58
CA ASN A 343 -4.53 6.36 9.12
C ASN A 343 -3.08 6.35 8.63
N MET A 344 -2.60 5.18 8.22
CA MET A 344 -1.21 4.96 7.83
C MET A 344 -0.98 5.35 6.36
N LEU A 345 -1.22 6.62 6.04
CA LEU A 345 -0.99 7.19 4.72
C LEU A 345 0.45 7.74 4.63
N ALA A 346 1.23 7.27 3.67
CA ALA A 346 2.59 7.73 3.42
C ALA A 346 2.90 7.75 1.92
N LEU A 347 3.99 8.44 1.54
CA LEU A 347 4.47 8.46 0.17
C LEU A 347 5.33 7.22 -0.10
N VAL A 348 4.99 6.49 -1.17
CA VAL A 348 5.71 5.32 -1.67
C VAL A 348 6.22 5.62 -3.07
N GLN A 349 7.40 5.14 -3.43
CA GLN A 349 7.92 5.28 -4.79
C GLN A 349 7.26 4.24 -5.71
N SER A 350 6.62 4.69 -6.76
CA SER A 350 5.99 3.83 -7.75
C SER A 350 6.30 4.37 -9.15
N GLY A 351 7.04 3.58 -9.94
CA GLY A 351 7.47 4.02 -11.27
C GLY A 351 8.34 5.28 -11.27
N GLY A 352 9.13 5.50 -10.21
CA GLY A 352 10.01 6.66 -10.06
C GLY A 352 9.32 7.94 -9.59
N GLN A 353 8.01 7.89 -9.28
CA GLN A 353 7.23 9.02 -8.78
C GLN A 353 6.68 8.74 -7.38
N PRO A 354 6.67 9.73 -6.46
CA PRO A 354 6.06 9.59 -5.15
C PRO A 354 4.55 9.54 -5.27
N GLN A 355 3.92 8.52 -4.66
CA GLN A 355 2.47 8.33 -4.64
C GLN A 355 1.97 8.15 -3.21
N PRO A 356 0.92 8.85 -2.79
CA PRO A 356 0.30 8.63 -1.49
C PRO A 356 -0.46 7.30 -1.47
N LYS A 357 -0.14 6.42 -0.52
CA LYS A 357 -0.82 5.13 -0.33
C LYS A 357 -1.09 4.87 1.15
N ILE A 358 -2.24 4.24 1.43
CA ILE A 358 -2.53 3.72 2.76
C ILE A 358 -1.88 2.34 2.87
N LEU A 359 -1.05 2.18 3.89
CA LEU A 359 -0.17 1.03 4.02
C LEU A 359 -0.57 0.20 5.25
N SER A 360 -0.51 -1.12 5.16
CA SER A 360 -0.55 -2.01 6.31
C SER A 360 0.80 -2.01 7.04
N LEU A 361 0.85 -2.50 8.27
CA LEU A 361 2.10 -2.67 9.01
C LEU A 361 3.14 -3.45 8.18
N ARG A 362 2.72 -4.58 7.60
CA ARG A 362 3.59 -5.40 6.78
C ARG A 362 4.17 -4.62 5.58
N HIS A 363 3.33 -3.87 4.89
CA HIS A 363 3.76 -3.12 3.71
C HIS A 363 4.78 -2.02 4.06
N ILE A 364 4.61 -1.35 5.21
CA ILE A 364 5.60 -0.36 5.69
C ILE A 364 6.95 -1.02 5.95
N LEU A 365 6.96 -2.21 6.57
CA LEU A 365 8.19 -2.95 6.84
C LEU A 365 8.85 -3.44 5.56
N ASP A 366 8.08 -3.92 4.59
CA ASP A 366 8.61 -4.38 3.28
C ASP A 366 9.27 -3.22 2.51
N GLU A 367 8.62 -2.05 2.43
CA GLU A 367 9.18 -0.85 1.79
C GLU A 367 10.45 -0.37 2.50
N TYR A 368 10.46 -0.41 3.82
CA TYR A 368 11.63 -0.04 4.60
C TYR A 368 12.80 -1.00 4.38
N ILE A 369 12.55 -2.32 4.39
CA ILE A 369 13.58 -3.34 4.16
C ILE A 369 14.17 -3.18 2.76
N ALA A 370 13.32 -3.06 1.73
CA ALA A 370 13.77 -2.88 0.35
C ALA A 370 14.65 -1.63 0.20
N PHE A 371 14.29 -0.54 0.85
CA PHE A 371 15.09 0.68 0.87
C PHE A 371 16.43 0.48 1.59
N GLN A 372 16.45 -0.23 2.73
CA GLN A 372 17.70 -0.48 3.46
C GLN A 372 18.64 -1.41 2.69
N GLU A 373 18.12 -2.41 1.98
CA GLU A 373 18.91 -3.25 1.07
C GLU A 373 19.58 -2.38 -0.01
N GLU A 374 18.86 -1.43 -0.60
CA GLU A 374 19.41 -0.47 -1.56
C GLU A 374 20.51 0.41 -0.93
N VAL A 375 20.29 0.95 0.26
CA VAL A 375 21.26 1.78 0.99
C VAL A 375 22.55 0.99 1.25
N ILE A 376 22.46 -0.27 1.70
CA ILE A 376 23.61 -1.14 1.95
C ILE A 376 24.36 -1.43 0.65
N VAL A 377 23.66 -1.74 -0.44
CA VAL A 377 24.27 -1.98 -1.75
C VAL A 377 25.02 -0.74 -2.25
N ARG A 378 24.39 0.43 -2.19
CA ARG A 378 24.98 1.70 -2.64
C ARG A 378 26.22 2.05 -1.81
N ARG A 379 26.11 1.97 -0.49
CA ARG A 379 27.23 2.15 0.44
C ARG A 379 28.40 1.20 0.13
N THR A 380 28.11 -0.08 -0.02
CA THR A 380 29.13 -1.09 -0.29
C THR A 380 29.81 -0.86 -1.64
N ARG A 381 29.06 -0.45 -2.67
CA ARG A 381 29.65 -0.06 -3.97
C ARG A 381 30.55 1.17 -3.86
N TYR A 382 30.17 2.15 -3.05
CA TYR A 382 30.99 3.32 -2.79
C TYR A 382 32.30 2.90 -2.09
N ASP A 383 32.20 2.14 -1.01
CA ASP A 383 33.36 1.68 -0.24
C ASP A 383 34.28 0.76 -1.08
N LEU A 384 33.70 -0.11 -1.92
CA LEU A 384 34.42 -0.95 -2.88
C LEU A 384 35.21 -0.07 -3.87
N ARG A 385 34.57 0.89 -4.49
CA ARG A 385 35.22 1.82 -5.43
C ARG A 385 36.38 2.55 -4.74
N LYS A 386 36.18 3.08 -3.55
CA LYS A 386 37.23 3.77 -2.78
C LYS A 386 38.38 2.86 -2.38
N ALA A 387 38.07 1.62 -1.99
CA ALA A 387 39.10 0.63 -1.70
C ALA A 387 39.92 0.25 -2.94
N GLN A 388 39.26 0.08 -4.09
CA GLN A 388 39.91 -0.21 -5.37
C GLN A 388 40.79 0.97 -5.84
N GLU A 389 40.27 2.20 -5.77
CA GLU A 389 41.04 3.42 -6.09
C GLU A 389 42.31 3.51 -5.23
N ARG A 390 42.18 3.21 -3.93
CA ARG A 390 43.33 3.24 -3.00
C ARG A 390 44.30 2.09 -3.22
N ALA A 391 43.80 0.88 -3.44
CA ALA A 391 44.62 -0.30 -3.74
C ALA A 391 45.42 -0.10 -5.03
N HIS A 392 44.80 0.47 -6.08
CA HIS A 392 45.46 0.80 -7.32
C HIS A 392 46.63 1.79 -7.13
N LEU A 393 46.44 2.84 -6.30
CA LEU A 393 47.51 3.75 -5.94
C LEU A 393 48.66 3.06 -5.19
N LEU A 394 48.32 2.18 -4.21
CA LEU A 394 49.31 1.46 -3.43
C LEU A 394 50.12 0.47 -4.28
N GLU A 395 49.45 -0.19 -5.24
CA GLU A 395 50.12 -1.08 -6.20
C GLU A 395 51.22 -0.34 -6.97
N GLY A 396 50.89 0.85 -7.50
CA GLY A 396 51.86 1.69 -8.18
C GLY A 396 53.03 2.13 -7.27
N LEU A 397 52.75 2.51 -6.02
CA LEU A 397 53.78 2.86 -5.05
C LEU A 397 54.66 1.66 -4.68
N LEU A 398 54.13 0.48 -4.55
CA LEU A 398 54.89 -0.74 -4.27
C LEU A 398 55.78 -1.12 -5.46
N ILE A 399 55.29 -0.99 -6.70
CA ILE A 399 56.12 -1.18 -7.91
C ILE A 399 57.27 -0.18 -7.94
N ALA A 400 57.02 1.07 -7.60
CA ALA A 400 58.04 2.12 -7.53
C ALA A 400 59.07 1.84 -6.43
N GLU A 401 58.63 1.35 -5.28
CA GLU A 401 59.50 1.08 -4.13
C GLU A 401 60.36 -0.18 -4.34
N ASP A 402 59.81 -1.18 -5.00
CA ASP A 402 60.58 -2.39 -5.40
C ASP A 402 61.60 -2.09 -6.48
N ASN A 403 61.46 -1.00 -7.26
CA ASN A 403 62.35 -0.53 -8.30
C ASN A 403 62.91 0.88 -8.07
N ILE A 404 63.12 1.25 -6.83
CA ILE A 404 63.33 2.64 -6.43
C ILE A 404 64.52 3.34 -7.15
N ASP A 405 65.64 2.64 -7.32
CA ASP A 405 66.82 3.18 -8.01
C ASP A 405 66.52 3.47 -9.48
N ALA A 406 65.81 2.58 -10.15
CA ALA A 406 65.39 2.75 -11.53
C ALA A 406 64.37 3.88 -11.68
N VAL A 407 63.42 4.06 -10.72
CA VAL A 407 62.45 5.18 -10.69
C VAL A 407 63.15 6.50 -10.50
N ILE A 408 64.09 6.62 -9.54
CA ILE A 408 64.87 7.83 -9.30
C ILE A 408 65.73 8.17 -10.54
N GLN A 409 66.34 7.18 -11.18
CA GLN A 409 67.09 7.39 -12.39
C GLN A 409 66.20 7.91 -13.52
N THR A 410 65.05 7.31 -13.75
CA THR A 410 64.05 7.75 -14.78
C THR A 410 63.66 9.21 -14.56
N ILE A 411 63.31 9.58 -13.32
CA ILE A 411 62.89 10.94 -12.99
C ILE A 411 64.03 11.94 -13.23
N ARG A 412 65.30 11.60 -12.88
CA ARG A 412 66.48 12.47 -13.06
C ARG A 412 66.87 12.64 -14.51
N GLU A 413 66.65 11.62 -15.36
CA GLU A 413 66.96 11.65 -16.79
C GLU A 413 65.84 12.33 -17.63
N SER A 414 64.65 12.50 -17.06
CA SER A 414 63.52 13.15 -17.70
C SER A 414 63.60 14.67 -17.53
N TYR A 415 63.29 15.44 -18.57
CA TYR A 415 63.31 16.92 -18.54
C TYR A 415 61.95 17.48 -18.17
N ASP A 416 60.88 17.17 -18.93
CA ASP A 416 59.48 17.56 -18.68
C ASP A 416 58.51 16.38 -18.76
N ASP A 417 58.97 15.24 -19.21
CA ASP A 417 58.21 14.03 -19.56
C ASP A 417 58.37 12.89 -18.55
N ALA A 418 58.74 13.20 -17.32
CA ALA A 418 59.00 12.26 -16.23
C ALA A 418 57.81 11.33 -15.96
N LYS A 419 56.55 11.84 -16.07
CA LYS A 419 55.32 11.11 -15.88
C LYS A 419 55.12 10.06 -16.97
N GLU A 420 55.26 10.44 -18.21
CA GLU A 420 55.13 9.54 -19.38
C GLU A 420 56.22 8.47 -19.39
N ASN A 421 57.45 8.81 -19.02
CA ASN A 421 58.55 7.88 -18.95
C ASN A 421 58.36 6.81 -17.85
N LEU A 422 57.80 7.22 -16.67
CA LEU A 422 57.41 6.30 -15.61
C LEU A 422 56.29 5.36 -16.05
N MET A 423 55.28 5.90 -16.71
CA MET A 423 54.17 5.08 -17.25
C MET A 423 54.69 4.03 -18.21
N ASN A 424 55.50 4.44 -19.20
CA ASN A 424 55.99 3.55 -20.27
C ASN A 424 56.98 2.51 -19.74
N ARG A 425 57.83 2.85 -18.79
CA ARG A 425 58.90 1.97 -18.28
C ARG A 425 58.37 0.93 -17.30
N PHE A 426 57.44 1.31 -16.43
CA PHE A 426 56.94 0.48 -15.32
C PHE A 426 55.52 -0.02 -15.53
N GLY A 427 54.87 0.34 -16.64
CA GLY A 427 53.47 -0.02 -16.92
C GLY A 427 52.44 0.62 -15.98
N LEU A 428 52.76 1.82 -15.47
CA LEU A 428 51.94 2.53 -14.50
C LEU A 428 50.81 3.31 -15.17
N SER A 429 49.71 3.48 -14.46
CA SER A 429 48.65 4.39 -14.88
C SER A 429 49.03 5.83 -14.63
N ASP A 430 48.33 6.76 -15.28
CA ASP A 430 48.53 8.21 -15.10
C ASP A 430 48.48 8.64 -13.63
N VAL A 431 47.48 8.11 -12.88
CA VAL A 431 47.29 8.41 -11.46
C VAL A 431 48.41 7.84 -10.59
N GLN A 432 48.87 6.64 -10.90
CA GLN A 432 49.98 5.98 -10.21
C GLN A 432 51.29 6.74 -10.45
N ALA A 433 51.60 7.11 -11.69
CA ALA A 433 52.79 7.88 -12.03
C ALA A 433 52.82 9.24 -11.34
N GLN A 434 51.68 9.95 -11.31
CA GLN A 434 51.55 11.21 -10.58
C GLN A 434 51.81 11.02 -9.07
N ALA A 435 51.22 9.98 -8.45
CA ALA A 435 51.41 9.70 -7.03
C ALA A 435 52.87 9.38 -6.67
N ILE A 436 53.61 8.78 -7.60
CA ILE A 436 55.06 8.53 -7.44
C ILE A 436 55.86 9.83 -7.50
N LEU A 437 55.51 10.73 -8.42
CA LEU A 437 56.18 12.05 -8.53
C LEU A 437 55.92 12.91 -7.29
N ASP A 438 54.73 12.84 -6.70
CA ASP A 438 54.33 13.56 -5.49
C ASP A 438 54.84 12.90 -4.20
N MET A 439 55.54 11.77 -4.29
CA MET A 439 55.96 10.98 -3.14
C MET A 439 57.09 11.70 -2.37
N GLN A 440 56.89 11.88 -1.07
CA GLN A 440 57.94 12.46 -0.17
C GLN A 440 59.06 11.44 0.07
N LEU A 441 60.30 11.91 0.06
CA LEU A 441 61.48 11.08 0.34
C LEU A 441 61.42 10.34 1.69
N LYS A 442 60.67 10.84 2.65
CA LYS A 442 60.40 10.19 3.94
C LYS A 442 59.77 8.81 3.79
N ARG A 443 58.98 8.58 2.73
CA ARG A 443 58.29 7.29 2.49
C ARG A 443 59.21 6.18 1.98
N LEU A 444 60.43 6.47 1.66
CA LEU A 444 61.44 5.49 1.21
C LEU A 444 62.07 4.67 2.37
N GLN A 445 61.60 4.87 3.61
CA GLN A 445 62.11 4.12 4.76
C GLN A 445 61.51 2.72 4.79
N GLY A 446 62.28 1.69 5.12
CA GLY A 446 61.87 0.29 5.14
C GLY A 446 60.65 -0.01 6.02
N LEU A 447 60.46 0.77 7.07
CA LEU A 447 59.28 0.69 7.95
C LEU A 447 58.00 1.15 7.27
N GLU A 448 58.08 2.11 6.34
CA GLU A 448 56.95 2.58 5.56
C GLU A 448 56.54 1.56 4.48
N LYS A 449 57.50 0.84 3.90
CA LYS A 449 57.27 -0.25 2.95
C LYS A 449 56.39 -1.37 3.55
N GLU A 450 56.72 -1.75 4.78
CA GLU A 450 55.91 -2.79 5.49
C GLU A 450 54.49 -2.27 5.77
N LYS A 451 54.33 -1.02 6.13
CA LYS A 451 53.02 -0.41 6.31
C LYS A 451 52.19 -0.40 5.01
N LEU A 452 52.80 0.02 3.88
CA LEU A 452 52.13 0.03 2.58
C LEU A 452 51.69 -1.40 2.15
N ARG A 453 52.54 -2.41 2.37
CA ARG A 453 52.21 -3.81 2.06
C ARG A 453 51.09 -4.35 2.95
N ASN A 454 51.07 -3.99 4.22
CA ASN A 454 49.99 -4.38 5.14
C ASN A 454 48.68 -3.68 4.78
N GLU A 455 48.71 -2.34 4.50
CA GLU A 455 47.54 -1.60 4.03
C GLU A 455 46.99 -2.19 2.72
N TYR A 456 47.85 -2.57 1.78
CA TYR A 456 47.43 -3.22 0.53
C TYR A 456 46.71 -4.55 0.78
N LYS A 457 47.26 -5.41 1.63
CA LYS A 457 46.63 -6.68 2.01
C LYS A 457 45.30 -6.50 2.72
N GLU A 458 45.19 -5.52 3.59
CA GLU A 458 43.91 -5.19 4.26
C GLU A 458 42.88 -4.71 3.25
N LEU A 459 43.30 -3.89 2.26
CA LEU A 459 42.42 -3.44 1.19
C LEU A 459 41.96 -4.59 0.27
N GLU A 460 42.85 -5.51 -0.11
CA GLU A 460 42.49 -6.71 -0.88
C GLU A 460 41.45 -7.57 -0.14
N ALA A 461 41.65 -7.78 1.16
CA ALA A 461 40.68 -8.51 1.98
C ALA A 461 39.32 -7.79 2.05
N ARG A 462 39.32 -6.44 2.17
CA ARG A 462 38.11 -5.63 2.15
C ARG A 462 37.42 -5.66 0.78
N ILE A 463 38.16 -5.57 -0.31
CA ILE A 463 37.63 -5.66 -1.68
C ILE A 463 36.98 -7.04 -1.89
N ALA A 464 37.63 -8.13 -1.45
CA ALA A 464 37.06 -9.48 -1.53
C ALA A 464 35.76 -9.59 -0.74
N TYR A 465 35.72 -9.06 0.50
CA TYR A 465 34.54 -9.03 1.34
C TYR A 465 33.40 -8.23 0.69
N PHE A 466 33.68 -7.04 0.14
CA PHE A 466 32.65 -6.22 -0.51
C PHE A 466 32.08 -6.89 -1.77
N ASN A 467 32.91 -7.54 -2.57
CA ASN A 467 32.46 -8.31 -3.73
C ASN A 467 31.60 -9.52 -3.30
N GLU A 468 31.98 -10.20 -2.24
CA GLU A 468 31.22 -11.30 -1.65
C GLU A 468 29.87 -10.83 -1.12
N LEU A 469 29.83 -9.68 -0.43
CA LEU A 469 28.60 -9.08 0.07
C LEU A 469 27.64 -8.69 -1.06
N LEU A 470 28.17 -8.06 -2.13
CA LEU A 470 27.35 -7.65 -3.28
C LEU A 470 26.85 -8.83 -4.13
N SER A 471 27.41 -10.02 -3.98
CA SER A 471 27.01 -11.21 -4.73
C SER A 471 25.81 -11.96 -4.14
N SER A 472 25.38 -11.64 -2.92
CA SER A 472 24.36 -12.40 -2.19
C SER A 472 23.40 -11.49 -1.43
N GLU A 473 22.10 -11.54 -1.80
CA GLU A 473 21.04 -10.85 -1.05
C GLU A 473 20.94 -11.31 0.40
N GLU A 474 21.20 -12.61 0.66
CA GLU A 474 21.17 -13.15 2.02
C GLU A 474 22.22 -12.49 2.92
N LYS A 475 23.42 -12.21 2.38
CA LYS A 475 24.47 -11.51 3.13
C LYS A 475 24.12 -10.04 3.39
N ILE A 476 23.47 -9.37 2.43
CA ILE A 476 22.98 -8.00 2.59
C ILE A 476 21.94 -7.97 3.71
N ARG A 477 21.00 -8.91 3.73
CA ARG A 477 20.01 -9.06 4.82
C ARG A 477 20.65 -9.38 6.16
N GLY A 478 21.72 -10.18 6.15
CA GLY A 478 22.51 -10.45 7.36
C GLY A 478 23.12 -9.17 7.96
N VAL A 479 23.73 -8.34 7.12
CA VAL A 479 24.29 -7.04 7.56
C VAL A 479 23.18 -6.11 8.08
N LEU A 480 22.04 -6.04 7.40
CA LEU A 480 20.89 -5.26 7.85
C LEU A 480 20.40 -5.72 9.23
N LYS A 481 20.27 -7.03 9.43
CA LYS A 481 19.86 -7.62 10.71
C LYS A 481 20.83 -7.27 11.84
N ASP A 482 22.14 -7.36 11.60
CA ASP A 482 23.17 -7.02 12.59
C ASP A 482 23.12 -5.54 12.97
N GLU A 483 22.96 -4.66 11.99
CA GLU A 483 22.85 -3.22 12.20
C GLU A 483 21.60 -2.84 12.98
N LEU A 484 20.43 -3.40 12.62
CA LEU A 484 19.18 -3.20 13.35
C LEU A 484 19.29 -3.73 14.79
N THR A 485 19.92 -4.88 14.99
CA THR A 485 20.16 -5.45 16.32
C THR A 485 21.01 -4.50 17.18
N ALA A 486 22.09 -3.97 16.61
CA ALA A 486 22.94 -3.02 17.31
C ALA A 486 22.21 -1.72 17.71
N ILE A 487 21.32 -1.21 16.84
CA ILE A 487 20.51 -0.02 17.14
C ILE A 487 19.47 -0.35 18.23
N ARG A 488 18.80 -1.49 18.13
CA ARG A 488 17.86 -1.99 19.15
C ARG A 488 18.50 -2.08 20.53
N ASP A 489 19.70 -2.65 20.61
CA ASP A 489 20.37 -2.88 21.88
C ASP A 489 20.94 -1.59 22.46
N ARG A 490 21.26 -0.59 21.62
CA ARG A 490 21.80 0.70 22.05
C ARG A 490 20.72 1.70 22.46
N TYR A 491 19.59 1.76 21.73
CA TYR A 491 18.57 2.80 21.90
C TYR A 491 17.21 2.27 22.34
N GLY A 492 17.01 0.95 22.31
CA GLY A 492 15.74 0.33 22.68
C GLY A 492 15.46 0.42 24.18
N ASP A 493 14.25 0.82 24.49
CA ASP A 493 13.70 0.91 25.84
C ASP A 493 12.46 0.03 25.99
N ASP A 494 11.87 0.04 27.17
CA ASP A 494 10.63 -0.69 27.42
C ASP A 494 9.41 0.12 26.98
N ARG A 495 8.32 -0.60 26.65
CA ARG A 495 7.03 0.01 26.35
C ARG A 495 6.54 0.86 27.53
N VAL A 496 6.07 2.07 27.22
CA VAL A 496 5.55 3.01 28.22
C VAL A 496 4.01 3.07 28.24
N THR A 497 3.34 2.75 27.12
CA THR A 497 1.87 2.68 27.02
C THR A 497 1.39 1.27 27.36
N GLU A 498 0.50 1.15 28.34
CA GLU A 498 -0.14 -0.13 28.71
C GLU A 498 -1.24 -0.48 27.71
N ILE A 499 -1.42 -1.78 27.44
CA ILE A 499 -2.54 -2.28 26.63
C ILE A 499 -3.36 -3.21 27.52
N GLN A 500 -4.61 -2.85 27.75
CA GLN A 500 -5.56 -3.67 28.49
C GLN A 500 -6.55 -4.33 27.56
N ASP A 501 -6.74 -5.64 27.74
CA ASP A 501 -7.76 -6.39 27.03
C ASP A 501 -9.14 -6.01 27.58
N VAL A 502 -10.09 -5.77 26.71
CA VAL A 502 -11.49 -5.53 27.10
C VAL A 502 -12.24 -6.84 26.86
N GLU A 503 -13.11 -7.23 27.79
CA GLU A 503 -13.86 -8.50 27.73
C GLU A 503 -14.73 -8.67 26.46
N ASP A 504 -14.97 -7.59 25.71
CA ASP A 504 -15.67 -7.57 24.43
C ASP A 504 -14.72 -7.21 23.27
N GLU A 505 -13.64 -7.95 23.04
CA GLU A 505 -12.87 -7.85 21.80
C GLU A 505 -13.67 -8.46 20.64
N ILE A 506 -14.38 -7.59 19.96
CA ILE A 506 -15.08 -7.92 18.70
C ILE A 506 -14.02 -8.04 17.60
N ASP A 507 -14.00 -9.14 16.89
CA ASP A 507 -13.12 -9.32 15.73
C ASP A 507 -13.42 -8.22 14.69
N ILE A 508 -12.44 -7.80 13.87
CA ILE A 508 -12.65 -6.76 12.84
C ILE A 508 -13.80 -7.15 11.91
N GLU A 509 -13.92 -8.43 11.67
CA GLU A 509 -14.99 -9.02 10.87
C GLU A 509 -16.35 -8.81 11.53
N ASP A 510 -16.43 -8.80 12.87
CA ASP A 510 -17.64 -8.53 13.66
C ASP A 510 -18.01 -7.04 13.73
N LEU A 511 -17.08 -6.14 13.42
CA LEU A 511 -17.33 -4.68 13.35
C LEU A 511 -17.84 -4.23 11.97
N ILE A 512 -17.75 -5.10 10.98
CA ILE A 512 -18.26 -4.86 9.64
C ILE A 512 -19.60 -5.55 9.56
N GLU A 513 -20.67 -4.78 9.35
CA GLU A 513 -21.99 -5.35 9.12
C GLU A 513 -21.91 -6.38 7.99
N GLU A 514 -22.37 -7.61 8.28
CA GLU A 514 -22.53 -8.62 7.24
C GLU A 514 -23.66 -8.19 6.32
N GLU A 515 -23.31 -7.74 5.14
CA GLU A 515 -24.22 -7.21 4.14
C GLU A 515 -24.04 -7.94 2.82
N GLU A 516 -25.16 -8.30 2.18
CA GLU A 516 -25.10 -8.76 0.80
C GLU A 516 -24.77 -7.60 -0.13
N CYS A 517 -23.72 -7.79 -0.92
CA CYS A 517 -23.23 -6.82 -1.87
C CYS A 517 -23.19 -7.38 -3.29
N VAL A 518 -23.43 -6.50 -4.25
CA VAL A 518 -23.21 -6.77 -5.67
C VAL A 518 -21.79 -6.35 -6.03
N PHE A 519 -21.01 -7.32 -6.49
CA PHE A 519 -19.67 -7.10 -6.99
C PHE A 519 -19.68 -7.02 -8.51
N THR A 520 -19.09 -5.96 -9.05
CA THR A 520 -19.08 -5.70 -10.50
C THR A 520 -17.65 -5.53 -10.96
N LEU A 521 -17.26 -6.31 -11.99
CA LEU A 521 -15.97 -6.17 -12.67
C LEU A 521 -16.19 -5.82 -14.12
N THR A 522 -15.47 -4.83 -14.65
CA THR A 522 -15.50 -4.48 -16.07
C THR A 522 -14.34 -5.13 -16.83
N ALA A 523 -14.49 -5.28 -18.15
CA ALA A 523 -13.43 -5.75 -19.04
C ALA A 523 -12.18 -4.85 -19.00
N GLY A 524 -12.36 -3.55 -18.76
CA GLY A 524 -11.27 -2.59 -18.52
C GLY A 524 -10.60 -2.70 -17.14
N GLY A 525 -11.00 -3.68 -16.33
CA GLY A 525 -10.37 -3.95 -15.02
C GLY A 525 -10.80 -3.02 -13.90
N TYR A 526 -12.02 -2.45 -13.92
CA TYR A 526 -12.59 -1.69 -12.82
C TYR A 526 -13.48 -2.57 -11.98
N ILE A 527 -13.26 -2.58 -10.66
CA ILE A 527 -14.04 -3.34 -9.69
C ILE A 527 -14.71 -2.41 -8.68
N LYS A 528 -15.89 -2.78 -8.25
CA LYS A 528 -16.61 -2.16 -7.12
C LYS A 528 -17.48 -3.15 -6.41
N ARG A 529 -17.84 -2.84 -5.16
CA ARG A 529 -18.98 -3.44 -4.47
C ARG A 529 -20.04 -2.36 -4.21
N THR A 530 -21.28 -2.77 -4.24
CA THR A 530 -22.45 -1.92 -3.96
C THR A 530 -23.42 -2.74 -3.11
N ALA A 531 -23.96 -2.15 -2.03
CA ALA A 531 -24.96 -2.83 -1.22
C ALA A 531 -26.13 -3.33 -2.08
N ALA A 532 -26.54 -4.59 -1.90
CA ALA A 532 -27.62 -5.18 -2.69
C ALA A 532 -28.95 -4.40 -2.51
N SER A 533 -29.17 -3.81 -1.33
CA SER A 533 -30.31 -2.95 -1.00
C SER A 533 -30.43 -1.70 -1.90
N THR A 534 -29.31 -1.29 -2.55
CA THR A 534 -29.30 -0.15 -3.48
C THR A 534 -30.01 -0.45 -4.80
N TYR A 535 -30.16 -1.72 -5.15
CA TYR A 535 -30.85 -2.19 -6.34
C TYR A 535 -32.31 -2.49 -5.98
N LYS A 536 -33.20 -1.51 -6.13
CA LYS A 536 -34.64 -1.72 -5.97
C LYS A 536 -35.16 -2.55 -7.14
N ALA A 537 -35.95 -3.62 -6.84
CA ALA A 537 -36.66 -4.36 -7.85
C ALA A 537 -37.54 -3.42 -8.68
N GLN A 538 -37.44 -3.52 -10.01
CA GLN A 538 -38.27 -2.73 -10.95
C GLN A 538 -39.33 -3.61 -11.58
N ARG A 539 -40.53 -3.05 -11.81
CA ARG A 539 -41.64 -3.73 -12.48
C ARG A 539 -41.40 -3.82 -13.99
N ARG A 540 -42.05 -4.80 -14.67
CA ARG A 540 -42.13 -4.99 -16.13
C ARG A 540 -42.36 -3.67 -16.87
N GLY A 541 -41.52 -3.36 -17.89
CA GLY A 541 -41.61 -2.12 -18.66
C GLY A 541 -40.81 -0.97 -18.09
N GLY A 542 -40.05 -1.12 -16.99
CA GLY A 542 -39.12 -0.15 -16.47
C GLY A 542 -37.96 0.10 -17.46
N LYS A 543 -37.57 1.34 -17.65
CA LYS A 543 -36.32 1.69 -18.34
C LYS A 543 -35.18 1.17 -17.46
N GLY A 544 -34.49 0.12 -17.84
CA GLY A 544 -33.38 -0.51 -17.07
C GLY A 544 -32.52 0.50 -16.32
N ILE A 545 -31.95 0.08 -15.20
CA ILE A 545 -31.14 0.96 -14.36
C ILE A 545 -29.69 0.84 -14.80
N THR A 546 -29.04 1.95 -15.13
CA THR A 546 -27.61 1.99 -15.42
C THR A 546 -26.82 1.55 -14.18
N ALA A 547 -26.22 0.39 -14.22
CA ALA A 547 -25.47 -0.18 -13.10
C ALA A 547 -24.08 0.47 -12.93
N MET A 548 -23.53 1.07 -13.99
CA MET A 548 -22.20 1.65 -13.98
C MET A 548 -22.02 2.62 -15.17
N SER A 549 -21.32 3.73 -14.98
CA SER A 549 -20.82 4.56 -16.09
C SER A 549 -19.47 4.00 -16.55
N THR A 550 -19.41 3.52 -17.76
CA THR A 550 -18.19 3.01 -18.40
C THR A 550 -17.63 4.06 -19.37
N LYS A 551 -16.33 3.94 -19.74
CA LYS A 551 -15.81 4.66 -20.92
C LYS A 551 -16.43 4.08 -22.19
N GLU A 552 -16.34 4.81 -23.29
CA GLU A 552 -16.95 4.42 -24.58
C GLU A 552 -16.55 3.01 -25.10
N GLU A 553 -15.47 2.41 -24.55
CA GLU A 553 -14.94 1.09 -24.94
C GLU A 553 -14.94 0.05 -23.81
N ASP A 554 -15.52 0.34 -22.62
CA ASP A 554 -15.51 -0.57 -21.45
C ASP A 554 -16.92 -1.09 -21.15
N TYR A 555 -17.03 -2.36 -20.74
CA TYR A 555 -18.31 -3.01 -20.43
C TYR A 555 -18.17 -3.89 -19.18
N VAL A 556 -19.31 -4.20 -18.55
CA VAL A 556 -19.36 -5.07 -17.37
C VAL A 556 -19.15 -6.52 -17.82
N ASP A 557 -18.07 -7.13 -17.34
CA ASP A 557 -17.71 -8.52 -17.67
C ASP A 557 -18.30 -9.52 -16.68
N THR A 558 -18.21 -9.23 -15.38
CA THR A 558 -18.65 -10.14 -14.31
C THR A 558 -19.44 -9.41 -13.25
N VAL A 559 -20.61 -9.95 -12.90
CA VAL A 559 -21.46 -9.50 -11.78
C VAL A 559 -21.84 -10.72 -10.95
N PHE A 560 -21.73 -10.62 -9.64
CA PHE A 560 -22.24 -11.63 -8.71
C PHE A 560 -22.57 -11.01 -7.36
N THR A 561 -23.41 -11.67 -6.58
CA THR A 561 -23.73 -11.32 -5.20
C THR A 561 -22.90 -12.18 -4.25
N ALA A 562 -22.39 -11.57 -3.19
CA ALA A 562 -21.67 -12.24 -2.11
C ALA A 562 -21.75 -11.39 -0.84
N SER A 563 -21.50 -12.00 0.32
CA SER A 563 -21.40 -11.31 1.59
C SER A 563 -20.11 -10.46 1.67
N THR A 564 -20.15 -9.37 2.42
CA THR A 564 -18.96 -8.61 2.79
C THR A 564 -17.90 -9.48 3.46
N HIS A 565 -18.29 -10.58 4.13
CA HIS A 565 -17.40 -11.50 4.84
C HIS A 565 -16.89 -12.68 3.98
N ASP A 566 -17.39 -12.84 2.76
CA ASP A 566 -16.92 -13.89 1.86
C ASP A 566 -15.52 -13.63 1.34
N PHE A 567 -14.76 -14.69 1.09
CA PHE A 567 -13.52 -14.63 0.34
C PHE A 567 -13.82 -14.52 -1.17
N ILE A 568 -13.17 -13.60 -1.84
CA ILE A 568 -13.23 -13.46 -3.28
C ILE A 568 -11.86 -13.83 -3.86
N LEU A 569 -11.85 -14.86 -4.69
CA LEU A 569 -10.69 -15.37 -5.40
C LEU A 569 -10.66 -14.79 -6.80
N PHE A 570 -9.56 -14.18 -7.17
CA PHE A 570 -9.31 -13.60 -8.49
C PHE A 570 -8.29 -14.45 -9.23
N PHE A 571 -8.71 -15.13 -10.27
CA PHE A 571 -7.83 -15.93 -11.12
C PHE A 571 -7.41 -15.12 -12.33
N THR A 572 -6.12 -15.15 -12.65
CA THR A 572 -5.56 -14.36 -13.76
C THR A 572 -5.21 -15.24 -14.97
N ASN A 573 -5.16 -14.62 -16.15
CA ASN A 573 -4.75 -15.28 -17.40
C ASN A 573 -3.34 -15.88 -17.31
N LYS A 574 -2.50 -15.40 -16.39
CA LYS A 574 -1.14 -15.93 -16.12
C LYS A 574 -1.12 -17.13 -15.16
N GLY A 575 -2.30 -17.65 -14.78
CA GLY A 575 -2.42 -18.82 -13.91
C GLY A 575 -2.10 -18.56 -12.44
N ARG A 576 -2.31 -17.34 -11.98
CA ARG A 576 -2.21 -16.94 -10.57
C ARG A 576 -3.59 -16.76 -9.96
N VAL A 577 -3.68 -16.89 -8.62
CA VAL A 577 -4.87 -16.58 -7.85
C VAL A 577 -4.53 -15.61 -6.75
N HIS A 578 -5.33 -14.55 -6.61
CA HIS A 578 -5.28 -13.58 -5.53
C HIS A 578 -6.54 -13.70 -4.67
N ARG A 579 -6.42 -13.48 -3.36
CA ARG A 579 -7.52 -13.59 -2.41
C ARG A 579 -7.78 -12.26 -1.72
N LYS A 580 -9.04 -11.89 -1.60
CA LYS A 580 -9.53 -10.74 -0.82
C LYS A 580 -10.80 -11.10 -0.08
N LYS A 581 -11.09 -10.43 1.02
CA LYS A 581 -12.41 -10.42 1.65
C LYS A 581 -13.32 -9.42 0.92
N GLY A 582 -14.61 -9.67 0.88
CA GLY A 582 -15.58 -8.80 0.20
C GLY A 582 -15.50 -7.35 0.69
N TYR A 583 -15.38 -7.12 1.99
CA TYR A 583 -15.25 -5.78 2.57
C TYR A 583 -13.95 -5.04 2.18
N GLN A 584 -12.93 -5.73 1.70
CA GLN A 584 -11.68 -5.13 1.22
C GLN A 584 -11.80 -4.55 -0.19
N ILE A 585 -12.88 -4.85 -0.91
CA ILE A 585 -13.18 -4.26 -2.21
C ILE A 585 -13.86 -2.92 -1.98
N PRO A 586 -13.37 -1.83 -2.59
CA PRO A 586 -13.91 -0.50 -2.38
C PRO A 586 -15.40 -0.42 -2.69
N GLU A 587 -16.14 0.18 -1.76
CA GLU A 587 -17.56 0.50 -1.98
C GLU A 587 -17.68 1.70 -2.91
N ALA A 588 -18.64 1.63 -3.82
CA ALA A 588 -18.92 2.72 -4.73
C ALA A 588 -20.41 2.80 -5.04
N GLY A 589 -20.90 4.01 -5.24
CA GLY A 589 -22.29 4.24 -5.63
C GLY A 589 -22.65 3.53 -6.94
N ARG A 590 -23.94 3.31 -7.17
CA ARG A 590 -24.49 2.57 -8.31
C ARG A 590 -23.93 3.03 -9.67
N THR A 591 -23.87 4.33 -9.92
CA THR A 591 -23.39 4.90 -11.18
C THR A 591 -21.88 5.12 -11.24
N ALA A 592 -21.17 4.95 -10.11
CA ALA A 592 -19.74 5.16 -10.06
C ALA A 592 -18.98 4.07 -10.82
N ARG A 593 -17.83 4.44 -11.39
CA ARG A 593 -16.99 3.56 -12.21
C ARG A 593 -16.25 2.48 -11.40
N GLY A 594 -16.10 2.65 -10.09
CA GLY A 594 -15.30 1.78 -9.24
C GLY A 594 -13.79 2.06 -9.31
N THR A 595 -13.01 1.15 -8.73
CA THR A 595 -11.56 1.25 -8.58
C THR A 595 -10.86 0.31 -9.56
N ASN A 596 -9.76 0.74 -10.17
CA ASN A 596 -8.98 -0.13 -11.04
C ASN A 596 -8.37 -1.28 -10.22
N LEU A 597 -8.42 -2.51 -10.74
CA LEU A 597 -7.94 -3.73 -10.10
C LEU A 597 -6.46 -3.67 -9.70
N VAL A 598 -5.61 -2.96 -10.43
CA VAL A 598 -4.19 -2.78 -10.09
C VAL A 598 -3.99 -2.03 -8.76
N ASN A 599 -4.99 -1.28 -8.31
CA ASN A 599 -4.99 -0.61 -7.00
C ASN A 599 -5.54 -1.50 -5.87
N VAL A 600 -6.19 -2.61 -6.22
CA VAL A 600 -6.78 -3.56 -5.27
C VAL A 600 -5.92 -4.81 -5.14
N LEU A 601 -5.36 -5.28 -6.27
CA LEU A 601 -4.56 -6.49 -6.37
C LEU A 601 -3.16 -6.16 -6.92
N PRO A 602 -2.11 -6.81 -6.44
CA PRO A 602 -0.75 -6.68 -6.98
C PRO A 602 -0.62 -7.50 -8.27
N ILE A 603 -1.25 -7.06 -9.36
CA ILE A 603 -1.21 -7.68 -10.68
C ILE A 603 -0.26 -6.91 -11.61
N GLU A 604 0.38 -7.62 -12.54
CA GLU A 604 1.27 -7.06 -13.56
C GLU A 604 0.48 -6.31 -14.64
N GLN A 605 1.14 -5.45 -15.42
CA GLN A 605 0.48 -4.57 -16.40
C GLN A 605 -0.27 -5.36 -17.51
N ASP A 606 0.22 -6.57 -17.84
CA ASP A 606 -0.37 -7.46 -18.87
C ASP A 606 -1.24 -8.58 -18.27
N GLU A 607 -1.45 -8.56 -16.95
CA GLU A 607 -2.21 -9.58 -16.24
C GLU A 607 -3.66 -9.16 -16.11
N LYS A 608 -4.57 -10.04 -16.56
CA LYS A 608 -6.02 -9.79 -16.54
C LYS A 608 -6.71 -10.86 -15.68
N VAL A 609 -7.73 -10.46 -14.93
CA VAL A 609 -8.58 -11.39 -14.20
C VAL A 609 -9.54 -12.07 -15.19
N THR A 610 -9.51 -13.39 -15.23
CA THR A 610 -10.32 -14.24 -16.13
C THR A 610 -11.47 -14.95 -15.43
N ALA A 611 -11.39 -15.09 -14.10
CA ALA A 611 -12.48 -15.67 -13.31
C ALA A 611 -12.46 -15.11 -11.88
N MET A 612 -13.65 -14.93 -11.31
CA MET A 612 -13.85 -14.64 -9.89
C MET A 612 -14.73 -15.73 -9.28
N ILE A 613 -14.35 -16.17 -8.07
CA ILE A 613 -15.10 -17.15 -7.29
C ILE A 613 -15.21 -16.60 -5.87
N HIS A 614 -16.43 -16.57 -5.32
CA HIS A 614 -16.66 -16.22 -3.92
C HIS A 614 -16.85 -17.49 -3.09
N LEU A 615 -16.32 -17.49 -1.88
CA LEU A 615 -16.33 -18.64 -0.95
C LEU A 615 -16.46 -18.13 0.47
N ARG A 616 -17.26 -18.79 1.29
CA ARG A 616 -17.31 -18.51 2.72
C ARG A 616 -16.17 -19.21 3.46
N GLU A 617 -15.84 -20.44 3.05
CA GLU A 617 -14.82 -21.29 3.64
C GLU A 617 -14.04 -22.05 2.56
N PHE A 618 -12.96 -22.73 2.92
CA PHE A 618 -12.13 -23.58 2.04
C PHE A 618 -12.28 -25.06 2.42
N PRO A 619 -13.42 -25.69 2.10
CA PRO A 619 -13.64 -27.09 2.45
C PRO A 619 -12.70 -28.04 1.70
N GLU A 620 -12.33 -29.16 2.34
CA GLU A 620 -11.39 -30.15 1.78
C GLU A 620 -12.01 -31.01 0.68
N ASP A 621 -13.35 -31.08 0.63
CA ASP A 621 -14.13 -31.89 -0.32
C ASP A 621 -14.46 -31.15 -1.62
N ARG A 622 -13.93 -29.94 -1.81
CA ARG A 622 -14.12 -29.11 -2.99
C ARG A 622 -12.88 -29.01 -3.83
N TYR A 623 -13.09 -28.84 -5.13
CA TYR A 623 -12.02 -28.80 -6.12
C TYR A 623 -12.19 -27.58 -7.04
N LEU A 624 -11.10 -27.19 -7.69
CA LEU A 624 -11.10 -26.24 -8.78
C LEU A 624 -10.65 -26.94 -10.05
N VAL A 625 -11.48 -26.83 -11.08
CA VAL A 625 -11.14 -27.24 -12.45
C VAL A 625 -10.79 -26.02 -13.26
N MET A 626 -9.59 -25.99 -13.79
CA MET A 626 -8.99 -24.92 -14.59
C MET A 626 -8.85 -25.39 -16.03
N VAL A 627 -9.16 -24.49 -16.98
CA VAL A 627 -9.05 -24.78 -18.41
C VAL A 627 -8.30 -23.65 -19.10
N THR A 628 -7.31 -24.02 -19.92
CA THR A 628 -6.49 -23.06 -20.68
C THR A 628 -6.98 -22.92 -22.12
N ARG A 629 -6.54 -21.87 -22.78
CA ARG A 629 -6.85 -21.57 -24.18
C ARG A 629 -6.40 -22.66 -25.14
N SER A 630 -5.27 -23.32 -24.85
CA SER A 630 -4.73 -24.44 -25.61
C SER A 630 -5.44 -25.77 -25.34
N GLY A 631 -6.45 -25.81 -24.44
CA GLY A 631 -7.22 -27.00 -24.14
C GLY A 631 -6.61 -27.90 -23.07
N THR A 632 -5.69 -27.42 -22.31
CA THR A 632 -5.15 -28.10 -21.12
C THR A 632 -6.13 -27.94 -19.95
N VAL A 633 -6.34 -29.00 -19.18
CA VAL A 633 -7.22 -29.03 -18.01
C VAL A 633 -6.46 -29.47 -16.78
N LYS A 634 -6.74 -28.85 -15.65
CA LYS A 634 -6.14 -29.15 -14.35
C LYS A 634 -7.21 -29.19 -13.27
N ARG A 635 -7.09 -30.11 -12.32
CA ARG A 635 -7.90 -30.17 -11.11
C ARG A 635 -7.01 -30.08 -9.88
N ILE A 636 -7.33 -29.17 -8.97
CA ILE A 636 -6.66 -29.02 -7.68
C ILE A 636 -7.70 -29.01 -6.55
N GLN A 637 -7.27 -29.36 -5.36
CA GLN A 637 -8.09 -29.25 -4.15
C GLN A 637 -8.22 -27.80 -3.73
N LEU A 638 -9.41 -27.34 -3.35
CA LEU A 638 -9.70 -25.95 -3.00
C LEU A 638 -8.86 -25.49 -1.80
N SER A 639 -8.72 -26.35 -0.78
CA SER A 639 -7.90 -26.06 0.41
C SER A 639 -6.43 -25.80 0.09
N SER A 640 -5.91 -26.34 -1.02
CA SER A 640 -4.50 -26.13 -1.43
C SER A 640 -4.16 -24.70 -1.87
N ILE A 641 -5.17 -23.87 -2.15
CA ILE A 641 -5.02 -22.45 -2.51
C ILE A 641 -5.28 -21.49 -1.34
N TYR A 642 -5.58 -22.03 -0.15
CA TYR A 642 -5.67 -21.22 1.05
C TYR A 642 -4.29 -20.64 1.39
N THR A 643 -4.11 -19.33 1.25
CA THR A 643 -2.85 -18.64 1.52
C THR A 643 -3.09 -17.20 1.86
N ALA A 644 -2.21 -16.66 2.68
CA ALA A 644 -2.18 -15.22 3.04
C ALA A 644 -1.25 -14.38 2.15
N ARG A 645 -0.55 -14.98 1.16
CA ARG A 645 0.40 -14.26 0.30
C ARG A 645 -0.29 -13.17 -0.52
N LYS A 646 0.15 -11.92 -0.36
CA LYS A 646 -0.40 -10.76 -1.09
C LYS A 646 -0.08 -10.77 -2.59
N ALA A 647 1.09 -11.27 -2.96
CA ALA A 647 1.54 -11.35 -4.36
C ALA A 647 0.76 -12.36 -5.22
N GLY A 648 -0.23 -13.05 -4.63
CA GLY A 648 -0.91 -14.16 -5.27
C GLY A 648 -0.03 -15.42 -5.34
N ILE A 649 -0.68 -16.55 -5.58
CA ILE A 649 0.02 -17.82 -5.77
C ILE A 649 -0.26 -18.38 -7.16
N ARG A 650 0.72 -19.12 -7.68
CA ARG A 650 0.54 -19.88 -8.91
C ARG A 650 -0.42 -21.04 -8.64
N CYS A 651 -1.46 -21.16 -9.46
CA CYS A 651 -2.42 -22.27 -9.38
C CYS A 651 -2.29 -23.24 -10.57
N ILE A 652 -1.66 -22.81 -11.67
CA ILE A 652 -1.34 -23.63 -12.83
C ILE A 652 -0.06 -23.10 -13.48
N THR A 653 0.78 -23.99 -13.98
CA THR A 653 1.93 -23.66 -14.85
C THR A 653 1.45 -23.68 -16.30
N LEU A 654 1.58 -22.56 -17.00
CA LEU A 654 1.17 -22.41 -18.38
C LEU A 654 2.36 -22.61 -19.31
N ASP A 655 2.10 -23.19 -20.50
CA ASP A 655 3.06 -23.23 -21.60
C ASP A 655 3.22 -21.82 -22.22
N GLU A 656 4.32 -21.59 -22.94
CA GLU A 656 4.59 -20.31 -23.59
C GLU A 656 3.47 -19.94 -24.60
N GLY A 657 2.85 -18.78 -24.36
CA GLY A 657 1.74 -18.28 -25.20
C GLY A 657 0.37 -18.86 -24.86
N ASP A 658 0.23 -19.71 -23.81
CA ASP A 658 -1.06 -20.19 -23.32
C ASP A 658 -1.61 -19.28 -22.22
N GLU A 659 -2.92 -19.26 -22.06
CA GLU A 659 -3.64 -18.46 -21.08
C GLU A 659 -4.68 -19.28 -20.33
N LEU A 660 -4.81 -19.02 -19.03
CA LEU A 660 -5.92 -19.55 -18.23
C LEU A 660 -7.19 -18.77 -18.58
N ILE A 661 -8.21 -19.45 -19.09
CA ILE A 661 -9.44 -18.79 -19.55
C ILE A 661 -10.66 -19.09 -18.67
N CYS A 662 -10.65 -20.19 -17.95
CA CYS A 662 -11.82 -20.59 -17.17
C CYS A 662 -11.40 -21.35 -15.90
N VAL A 663 -12.06 -21.01 -14.79
CA VAL A 663 -11.96 -21.72 -13.51
C VAL A 663 -13.37 -22.03 -13.00
N ARG A 664 -13.61 -23.26 -12.55
CA ARG A 664 -14.89 -23.69 -11.97
C ARG A 664 -14.65 -24.46 -10.68
N GLU A 665 -15.43 -24.13 -9.68
CA GLU A 665 -15.53 -24.92 -8.45
C GLU A 665 -16.37 -26.17 -8.70
N THR A 666 -15.94 -27.32 -8.18
CA THR A 666 -16.63 -28.61 -8.31
C THR A 666 -16.60 -29.42 -7.00
N ASP A 667 -17.47 -30.39 -6.87
CA ASP A 667 -17.62 -31.25 -5.70
C ASP A 667 -16.89 -32.60 -5.82
N GLY A 668 -16.14 -32.81 -6.92
CA GLY A 668 -15.37 -34.04 -7.15
C GLY A 668 -16.05 -35.09 -8.02
N ASP A 669 -17.34 -34.99 -8.30
CA ASP A 669 -18.10 -35.94 -9.14
C ASP A 669 -18.93 -35.29 -10.25
N GLN A 670 -18.40 -34.21 -10.84
CA GLN A 670 -19.09 -33.49 -11.91
C GLN A 670 -18.53 -33.86 -13.29
N ALA A 671 -19.32 -33.61 -14.32
CA ALA A 671 -18.85 -33.63 -15.70
C ALA A 671 -18.55 -32.19 -16.16
N ILE A 672 -17.47 -32.03 -16.94
CA ILE A 672 -16.99 -30.74 -17.48
C ILE A 672 -17.19 -30.75 -18.98
N LEU A 673 -17.87 -29.71 -19.47
CA LEU A 673 -18.03 -29.42 -20.90
C LEU A 673 -17.03 -28.34 -21.30
N ILE A 674 -16.18 -28.62 -22.28
CA ILE A 674 -15.26 -27.65 -22.90
C ILE A 674 -15.72 -27.39 -24.32
N VAL A 675 -15.75 -26.12 -24.73
CA VAL A 675 -16.18 -25.68 -26.07
C VAL A 675 -15.10 -24.83 -26.72
N THR A 676 -14.90 -25.07 -28.04
CA THR A 676 -13.91 -24.35 -28.85
C THR A 676 -14.53 -23.28 -29.73
N HIS A 677 -13.72 -22.38 -30.23
CA HIS A 677 -14.04 -21.30 -31.14
C HIS A 677 -14.70 -21.82 -32.45
N ASP A 678 -14.21 -22.95 -32.98
CA ASP A 678 -14.75 -23.58 -34.19
C ASP A 678 -16.00 -24.43 -33.90
N GLY A 679 -16.54 -24.34 -32.70
CA GLY A 679 -17.79 -24.98 -32.30
C GLY A 679 -17.68 -26.49 -31.98
N MET A 680 -16.46 -26.98 -31.67
CA MET A 680 -16.30 -28.34 -31.14
C MET A 680 -16.56 -28.33 -29.64
N ALA A 681 -17.09 -29.44 -29.11
CA ALA A 681 -17.40 -29.59 -27.70
C ALA A 681 -17.05 -30.99 -27.18
N ILE A 682 -16.43 -31.08 -26.01
CA ILE A 682 -16.14 -32.35 -25.33
C ILE A 682 -16.68 -32.30 -23.90
N CYS A 683 -17.39 -33.36 -23.50
CA CYS A 683 -17.88 -33.53 -22.15
C CYS A 683 -17.25 -34.80 -21.53
N PHE A 684 -16.57 -34.64 -20.38
CA PHE A 684 -15.92 -35.73 -19.67
C PHE A 684 -16.08 -35.57 -18.16
N LYS A 685 -15.90 -36.67 -17.38
CA LYS A 685 -15.97 -36.64 -15.92
C LYS A 685 -14.72 -35.90 -15.36
N GLU A 686 -14.90 -35.06 -14.37
CA GLU A 686 -13.77 -34.41 -13.70
C GLU A 686 -12.81 -35.41 -13.03
N THR A 687 -13.31 -36.62 -12.66
CA THR A 687 -12.48 -37.71 -12.12
C THR A 687 -11.46 -38.26 -13.14
N ASP A 688 -11.68 -38.08 -14.44
CA ASP A 688 -10.66 -38.37 -15.47
C ASP A 688 -9.45 -37.47 -15.40
N VAL A 689 -9.54 -36.37 -14.69
CA VAL A 689 -8.46 -35.43 -14.37
C VAL A 689 -8.00 -35.70 -12.95
N ARG A 690 -6.82 -36.31 -12.79
CA ARG A 690 -6.26 -36.53 -11.45
C ARG A 690 -6.09 -35.22 -10.70
N CYS A 691 -6.31 -35.22 -9.39
CA CYS A 691 -5.96 -34.08 -8.54
C CYS A 691 -4.44 -33.88 -8.55
N MET A 692 -3.98 -32.64 -8.74
CA MET A 692 -2.57 -32.29 -8.93
C MET A 692 -2.17 -31.14 -7.98
N GLY A 693 -0.88 -31.03 -7.69
CA GLY A 693 -0.34 -29.90 -6.93
C GLY A 693 -0.35 -28.59 -7.74
N ARG A 694 -0.17 -27.48 -7.06
CA ARG A 694 -0.27 -26.12 -7.62
C ARG A 694 0.65 -25.88 -8.82
N ASP A 695 1.87 -26.38 -8.79
CA ASP A 695 2.92 -26.16 -9.79
C ASP A 695 2.81 -27.07 -11.03
N ALA A 696 1.82 -27.95 -11.12
CA ALA A 696 1.62 -28.80 -12.27
C ALA A 696 1.02 -28.03 -13.45
N ALA A 697 1.36 -28.37 -14.68
CA ALA A 697 0.81 -27.78 -15.90
C ALA A 697 -0.60 -28.27 -16.25
N GLY A 698 -0.98 -29.48 -15.80
CA GLY A 698 -2.26 -30.09 -16.16
C GLY A 698 -2.11 -31.21 -17.16
N VAL A 699 -3.24 -31.62 -17.76
CA VAL A 699 -3.31 -32.68 -18.75
C VAL A 699 -4.21 -32.22 -19.92
N ARG A 700 -4.05 -32.83 -21.09
CA ARG A 700 -4.88 -32.49 -22.25
C ARG A 700 -6.37 -32.77 -21.99
N GLY A 701 -7.21 -31.74 -22.06
CA GLY A 701 -8.66 -31.82 -21.93
C GLY A 701 -9.35 -32.10 -23.25
N ILE A 702 -8.99 -31.34 -24.29
CA ILE A 702 -9.48 -31.47 -25.68
C ILE A 702 -8.29 -31.42 -26.65
N ASN A 703 -8.41 -32.11 -27.78
CA ASN A 703 -7.46 -32.03 -28.87
C ASN A 703 -7.96 -31.01 -29.91
N LEU A 704 -7.22 -29.92 -30.07
CA LEU A 704 -7.60 -28.80 -30.92
C LEU A 704 -7.13 -29.04 -32.37
N ARG A 705 -7.90 -28.52 -33.32
CA ARG A 705 -7.48 -28.40 -34.74
C ARG A 705 -6.52 -27.24 -34.90
N PRO A 706 -5.72 -27.22 -35.97
CA PRO A 706 -4.86 -26.06 -36.23
C PRO A 706 -5.68 -24.76 -36.34
N GLY A 707 -5.33 -23.76 -35.56
CA GLY A 707 -6.01 -22.47 -35.54
C GLY A 707 -7.20 -22.37 -34.57
N ASP A 708 -7.70 -23.50 -34.04
CA ASP A 708 -8.79 -23.53 -33.06
C ASP A 708 -8.28 -23.32 -31.63
N TYR A 709 -9.12 -22.79 -30.74
CA TYR A 709 -8.81 -22.57 -29.34
C TYR A 709 -10.08 -22.70 -28.46
N VAL A 710 -9.88 -22.93 -27.17
CA VAL A 710 -11.01 -23.04 -26.24
C VAL A 710 -11.57 -21.66 -25.91
N VAL A 711 -12.89 -21.51 -25.98
CA VAL A 711 -13.61 -20.25 -25.64
C VAL A 711 -14.30 -20.30 -24.29
N GLY A 712 -14.46 -21.48 -23.69
CA GLY A 712 -15.03 -21.62 -22.35
C GLY A 712 -15.24 -23.03 -21.91
N ALA A 713 -15.53 -23.18 -20.62
CA ALA A 713 -15.92 -24.43 -20.00
C ALA A 713 -17.05 -24.24 -19.00
N ALA A 714 -17.89 -25.26 -18.85
CA ALA A 714 -19.03 -25.23 -17.94
C ALA A 714 -19.17 -26.58 -17.21
N ARG A 715 -19.84 -26.58 -16.04
CA ARG A 715 -20.25 -27.79 -15.34
C ARG A 715 -21.46 -28.38 -16.08
N ALA A 716 -21.42 -29.64 -16.41
CA ALA A 716 -22.51 -30.30 -17.08
C ALA A 716 -23.60 -30.71 -16.04
N LYS A 717 -24.74 -30.03 -16.11
CA LYS A 717 -25.93 -30.35 -15.32
C LYS A 717 -27.02 -30.93 -16.25
N ARG A 718 -27.49 -32.17 -16.01
CA ARG A 718 -28.43 -32.89 -16.90
C ARG A 718 -29.74 -32.17 -17.12
N ASP A 719 -30.27 -31.49 -16.09
CA ASP A 719 -31.58 -30.81 -16.18
C ASP A 719 -31.46 -29.38 -16.73
N HIS A 720 -30.31 -29.01 -17.31
CA HIS A 720 -30.04 -27.71 -17.86
C HIS A 720 -29.64 -27.81 -19.33
N GLN A 721 -29.69 -26.66 -20.01
CA GLN A 721 -29.35 -26.54 -21.41
C GLN A 721 -28.04 -25.79 -21.61
N VAL A 722 -27.33 -26.16 -22.65
CA VAL A 722 -26.06 -25.48 -23.07
C VAL A 722 -26.42 -24.36 -24.03
N LEU A 723 -26.19 -23.13 -23.62
CA LEU A 723 -26.32 -21.95 -24.45
C LEU A 723 -24.95 -21.64 -25.08
N MET A 724 -24.91 -21.58 -26.41
CA MET A 724 -23.76 -21.10 -27.18
C MET A 724 -24.17 -19.90 -28.02
N ILE A 725 -23.33 -18.84 -28.03
CA ILE A 725 -23.55 -17.64 -28.82
C ILE A 725 -22.30 -17.40 -29.69
N THR A 726 -22.53 -16.87 -30.90
CA THR A 726 -21.49 -16.63 -31.90
C THR A 726 -21.25 -15.13 -32.12
N GLU A 727 -20.11 -14.79 -32.73
CA GLU A 727 -19.69 -13.40 -32.99
C GLU A 727 -20.74 -12.60 -33.78
N ASN A 728 -21.44 -13.22 -34.73
CA ASN A 728 -22.43 -12.52 -35.56
C ASN A 728 -23.85 -12.49 -34.94
N GLY A 729 -23.96 -12.71 -33.61
CA GLY A 729 -25.19 -12.58 -32.85
C GLY A 729 -26.18 -13.74 -33.03
N TYR A 730 -25.73 -14.90 -33.49
CA TYR A 730 -26.53 -16.11 -33.52
C TYR A 730 -26.33 -16.94 -32.26
N GLY A 731 -27.31 -17.67 -31.80
CA GLY A 731 -27.17 -18.55 -30.66
C GLY A 731 -28.30 -19.59 -30.60
N LYS A 732 -28.09 -20.56 -29.74
CA LYS A 732 -29.04 -21.61 -29.48
C LYS A 732 -28.85 -22.22 -28.11
N ARG A 733 -29.90 -22.81 -27.59
CA ARG A 733 -29.86 -23.76 -26.47
C ARG A 733 -29.84 -25.18 -27.02
N THR A 734 -29.12 -26.07 -26.35
CA THR A 734 -29.08 -27.50 -26.68
C THR A 734 -29.15 -28.28 -25.37
N ASP A 735 -29.93 -29.33 -25.32
CA ASP A 735 -30.02 -30.16 -24.11
C ASP A 735 -28.66 -30.77 -23.77
N MET A 736 -28.29 -30.78 -22.50
CA MET A 736 -26.99 -31.27 -22.03
C MET A 736 -26.80 -32.75 -22.43
N ASP A 737 -27.84 -33.55 -22.47
CA ASP A 737 -27.79 -34.98 -22.83
C ASP A 737 -27.27 -35.22 -24.26
N GLU A 738 -27.38 -34.27 -25.17
CA GLU A 738 -26.78 -34.36 -26.52
C GLU A 738 -25.23 -34.34 -26.53
N TYR A 739 -24.61 -33.83 -25.46
CA TYR A 739 -23.14 -33.85 -25.30
C TYR A 739 -22.62 -35.08 -24.57
N ILE A 740 -23.52 -35.85 -23.96
CA ILE A 740 -23.23 -37.08 -23.23
C ILE A 740 -23.67 -38.26 -24.13
N ARG A 741 -22.75 -39.20 -24.44
CA ARG A 741 -23.10 -40.41 -25.20
C ARG A 741 -23.97 -41.37 -24.38
N ALA A 742 -24.66 -42.29 -25.06
CA ALA A 742 -25.52 -43.27 -24.39
C ALA A 742 -24.77 -44.13 -23.34
N ASP A 743 -23.50 -44.33 -23.53
CA ASP A 743 -22.57 -45.03 -22.62
C ASP A 743 -21.88 -44.15 -21.58
N GLY A 744 -22.27 -42.86 -21.50
CA GLY A 744 -21.76 -41.86 -20.56
C GLY A 744 -20.93 -40.78 -21.20
N PRO A 745 -20.35 -39.86 -20.37
CA PRO A 745 -19.47 -38.81 -20.85
C PRO A 745 -18.24 -39.38 -21.59
N GLN A 746 -17.72 -38.62 -22.54
CA GLN A 746 -16.51 -39.00 -23.29
C GLN A 746 -15.27 -39.04 -22.38
N LYS A 747 -14.22 -39.70 -22.80
CA LYS A 747 -12.92 -39.56 -22.15
C LYS A 747 -12.26 -38.27 -22.63
N ARG A 748 -11.53 -37.56 -21.72
CA ARG A 748 -10.79 -36.35 -22.05
C ARG A 748 -9.73 -36.57 -23.14
N GLY A 749 -9.31 -35.48 -23.80
CA GLY A 749 -8.20 -35.49 -24.77
C GLY A 749 -8.56 -35.88 -26.18
N GLY A 750 -9.85 -36.15 -26.49
CA GLY A 750 -10.36 -36.34 -27.85
C GLY A 750 -10.63 -35.02 -28.58
N PHE A 751 -11.01 -35.10 -29.85
CA PHE A 751 -11.46 -33.95 -30.67
C PHE A 751 -12.89 -33.45 -30.31
N GLY A 752 -13.60 -34.14 -29.47
CA GLY A 752 -14.98 -33.83 -29.10
C GLY A 752 -16.00 -34.11 -30.19
N LEU A 753 -17.18 -33.50 -30.01
CA LEU A 753 -18.33 -33.59 -30.92
C LEU A 753 -18.57 -32.22 -31.52
N LYS A 754 -19.18 -32.15 -32.71
CA LYS A 754 -19.61 -30.85 -33.27
C LYS A 754 -20.74 -30.29 -32.38
N GLY A 755 -20.50 -29.24 -31.63
CA GLY A 755 -21.43 -28.58 -30.72
C GLY A 755 -22.22 -27.47 -31.36
N TYR A 756 -21.62 -26.80 -32.36
CA TYR A 756 -22.22 -25.71 -33.13
C TYR A 756 -21.87 -25.81 -34.62
N ASN A 757 -22.79 -25.44 -35.50
CA ASN A 757 -22.50 -25.36 -36.91
C ASN A 757 -22.03 -23.96 -37.30
N VAL A 758 -20.72 -23.73 -37.18
CA VAL A 758 -20.08 -22.48 -37.55
C VAL A 758 -20.05 -22.32 -39.07
N THR A 759 -20.51 -21.17 -39.54
CA THR A 759 -20.57 -20.79 -40.96
C THR A 759 -20.17 -19.29 -41.08
N GLU A 760 -19.90 -18.79 -42.27
CA GLU A 760 -19.63 -17.35 -42.50
C GLU A 760 -20.78 -16.46 -41.98
N LYS A 761 -22.03 -16.96 -42.06
CA LYS A 761 -23.22 -16.27 -41.59
C LYS A 761 -23.26 -16.14 -40.07
N THR A 762 -22.93 -17.20 -39.35
CA THR A 762 -23.02 -17.22 -37.88
C THR A 762 -21.79 -16.65 -37.23
N GLY A 763 -20.64 -16.73 -37.84
CA GLY A 763 -19.37 -16.50 -37.21
C GLY A 763 -18.99 -17.60 -36.21
N PRO A 764 -17.78 -17.56 -35.64
CA PRO A 764 -17.32 -18.52 -34.65
C PRO A 764 -18.01 -18.33 -33.29
N VAL A 765 -17.86 -19.33 -32.41
CA VAL A 765 -18.45 -19.33 -31.06
C VAL A 765 -17.65 -18.41 -30.14
N VAL A 766 -18.35 -17.50 -29.43
CA VAL A 766 -17.75 -16.57 -28.47
C VAL A 766 -17.65 -17.19 -27.06
N GLY A 767 -18.61 -18.04 -26.68
CA GLY A 767 -18.60 -18.63 -25.35
C GLY A 767 -19.68 -19.67 -25.13
N VAL A 768 -19.68 -20.23 -23.92
CA VAL A 768 -20.64 -21.23 -23.46
C VAL A 768 -21.11 -20.95 -22.04
N LYS A 769 -22.40 -21.07 -21.80
CA LYS A 769 -23.02 -21.06 -20.45
C LYS A 769 -24.01 -22.20 -20.33
N VAL A 770 -24.25 -22.66 -19.11
CA VAL A 770 -25.29 -23.59 -18.78
C VAL A 770 -26.43 -22.79 -18.18
N VAL A 771 -27.64 -22.91 -18.79
CA VAL A 771 -28.84 -22.13 -18.46
C VAL A 771 -30.01 -23.01 -18.19
N SER A 772 -30.98 -22.50 -17.40
CA SER A 772 -32.31 -23.06 -17.21
C SER A 772 -33.37 -22.12 -17.79
N ASP A 773 -34.62 -22.55 -17.88
CA ASP A 773 -35.72 -21.70 -18.36
C ASP A 773 -36.02 -20.50 -17.42
N GLY A 774 -35.60 -20.59 -16.16
CA GLY A 774 -35.73 -19.51 -15.16
C GLY A 774 -34.55 -18.52 -15.15
N ASP A 775 -33.61 -18.62 -16.08
CA ASP A 775 -32.46 -17.67 -16.15
C ASP A 775 -32.69 -16.57 -17.19
N ASP A 776 -32.05 -15.43 -16.97
CA ASP A 776 -31.88 -14.37 -17.97
C ASP A 776 -30.50 -14.39 -18.56
N VAL A 777 -30.37 -13.92 -19.80
CA VAL A 777 -29.12 -13.82 -20.52
C VAL A 777 -28.85 -12.36 -20.91
N LEU A 778 -27.68 -11.87 -20.57
CA LEU A 778 -27.15 -10.58 -21.00
C LEU A 778 -26.17 -10.81 -22.17
N VAL A 779 -26.43 -10.26 -23.34
CA VAL A 779 -25.53 -10.36 -24.51
C VAL A 779 -24.94 -9.00 -24.79
N ILE A 780 -23.64 -8.93 -24.99
CA ILE A 780 -22.85 -7.70 -25.07
C ILE A 780 -22.08 -7.70 -26.38
N ASN A 781 -22.13 -6.59 -27.12
CA ASN A 781 -21.35 -6.38 -28.32
C ASN A 781 -20.17 -5.43 -28.11
N ASP A 782 -19.26 -5.33 -29.08
CA ASP A 782 -18.06 -4.46 -29.05
C ASP A 782 -18.40 -2.96 -29.15
N ALA A 783 -19.61 -2.59 -29.55
CA ALA A 783 -20.10 -1.21 -29.51
C ALA A 783 -20.71 -0.83 -28.12
N GLY A 784 -20.61 -1.70 -27.10
CA GLY A 784 -21.09 -1.44 -25.75
C GLY A 784 -22.61 -1.60 -25.56
N VAL A 785 -23.33 -2.12 -26.56
CA VAL A 785 -24.78 -2.37 -26.45
C VAL A 785 -25.02 -3.68 -25.72
N ILE A 786 -25.89 -3.64 -24.71
CA ILE A 786 -26.28 -4.80 -23.89
C ILE A 786 -27.77 -5.10 -24.11
N ILE A 787 -28.08 -6.35 -24.41
CA ILE A 787 -29.46 -6.85 -24.48
C ILE A 787 -29.69 -7.87 -23.36
N ARG A 788 -30.75 -7.69 -22.60
CA ARG A 788 -31.25 -8.68 -21.61
C ARG A 788 -32.46 -9.42 -22.19
N MET A 789 -32.44 -10.72 -22.09
CA MET A 789 -33.55 -11.57 -22.54
C MET A 789 -33.66 -12.81 -21.66
N ALA A 790 -34.90 -13.32 -21.50
CA ALA A 790 -35.11 -14.59 -20.82
C ALA A 790 -34.51 -15.74 -21.63
N ALA A 791 -33.79 -16.65 -20.97
CA ALA A 791 -33.22 -17.85 -21.60
C ALA A 791 -34.30 -18.68 -22.29
N ALA A 792 -35.50 -18.77 -21.70
CA ALA A 792 -36.65 -19.43 -22.27
C ALA A 792 -37.06 -18.90 -23.67
N GLY A 793 -36.75 -17.62 -23.96
CA GLY A 793 -37.02 -17.01 -25.28
C GLY A 793 -36.02 -17.45 -26.38
N ILE A 794 -34.94 -18.15 -26.04
CA ILE A 794 -33.98 -18.69 -26.99
C ILE A 794 -34.37 -20.15 -27.32
N SER A 795 -34.66 -20.42 -28.57
CA SER A 795 -35.14 -21.75 -28.98
C SER A 795 -34.07 -22.83 -28.77
N THR A 796 -34.54 -24.01 -28.36
CA THR A 796 -33.73 -25.22 -28.20
C THR A 796 -33.58 -25.94 -29.54
N TYR A 797 -32.35 -26.26 -29.89
CA TYR A 797 -32.00 -26.96 -31.15
C TYR A 797 -30.97 -28.06 -30.89
N GLY A 798 -30.95 -29.00 -31.78
CA GLY A 798 -29.95 -30.07 -31.81
C GLY A 798 -28.54 -29.53 -31.99
N ARG A 799 -27.56 -30.27 -31.54
CA ARG A 799 -26.16 -29.95 -31.43
C ARG A 799 -25.54 -29.40 -32.73
N THR A 800 -25.94 -29.91 -33.89
CA THR A 800 -25.38 -29.52 -35.21
C THR A 800 -26.14 -28.38 -35.90
N ALA A 801 -27.09 -27.74 -35.25
CA ALA A 801 -27.85 -26.60 -35.80
C ALA A 801 -27.07 -25.29 -35.76
N GLN A 802 -27.49 -24.35 -36.61
CA GLN A 802 -26.90 -22.98 -36.68
C GLN A 802 -27.49 -22.00 -35.64
N GLY A 803 -28.57 -22.39 -34.97
CA GLY A 803 -29.30 -21.53 -34.03
C GLY A 803 -30.12 -20.42 -34.70
N VAL A 804 -30.58 -19.49 -33.89
CA VAL A 804 -31.38 -18.30 -34.30
C VAL A 804 -30.62 -17.02 -34.02
N LYS A 805 -31.00 -15.94 -34.67
CA LYS A 805 -30.46 -14.61 -34.43
C LYS A 805 -30.96 -14.11 -33.06
N ILE A 806 -30.05 -13.90 -32.14
CA ILE A 806 -30.31 -13.44 -30.77
C ILE A 806 -30.18 -11.91 -30.68
N MET A 807 -29.17 -11.35 -31.38
CA MET A 807 -28.90 -9.91 -31.38
C MET A 807 -28.77 -9.41 -32.80
N ASN A 808 -29.45 -8.31 -33.12
CA ASN A 808 -29.23 -7.59 -34.38
C ASN A 808 -28.03 -6.70 -34.26
N LEU A 809 -27.04 -6.95 -35.08
CA LEU A 809 -25.77 -6.21 -35.08
C LEU A 809 -25.71 -5.29 -36.32
N GLU A 810 -25.13 -4.14 -36.17
CA GLU A 810 -24.76 -3.26 -37.28
C GLU A 810 -23.56 -3.86 -38.04
N GLU A 811 -23.30 -3.34 -39.26
CA GLU A 811 -22.19 -3.84 -40.09
C GLU A 811 -20.83 -3.61 -39.40
N GLY A 812 -20.07 -4.67 -39.21
CA GLY A 812 -18.78 -4.66 -38.54
C GLY A 812 -18.81 -4.84 -37.02
N VAL A 813 -19.97 -4.78 -36.35
CA VAL A 813 -20.14 -4.98 -34.91
C VAL A 813 -20.26 -6.48 -34.60
N LYS A 814 -19.60 -6.93 -33.52
CA LYS A 814 -19.56 -8.32 -33.09
C LYS A 814 -20.01 -8.51 -31.63
N VAL A 815 -20.61 -9.64 -31.32
CA VAL A 815 -20.78 -10.05 -29.94
C VAL A 815 -19.45 -10.46 -29.35
N ILE A 816 -19.11 -9.91 -28.18
CA ILE A 816 -17.84 -10.17 -27.49
C ILE A 816 -18.00 -11.03 -26.24
N SER A 817 -19.13 -10.93 -25.56
CA SER A 817 -19.38 -11.70 -24.33
C SER A 817 -20.87 -11.87 -24.03
N PHE A 818 -21.21 -12.82 -23.17
CA PHE A 818 -22.54 -12.93 -22.60
C PHE A 818 -22.50 -13.53 -21.18
N ALA A 819 -23.43 -13.10 -20.33
CA ALA A 819 -23.53 -13.51 -18.95
C ALA A 819 -24.92 -14.14 -18.66
N ARG A 820 -24.97 -15.00 -17.66
CA ARG A 820 -26.21 -15.51 -17.09
C ARG A 820 -26.54 -14.73 -15.81
N THR A 821 -27.78 -14.37 -15.61
CA THR A 821 -28.29 -13.77 -14.36
C THR A 821 -29.60 -14.51 -13.98
N ASP A 822 -29.92 -14.47 -12.70
CA ASP A 822 -31.20 -15.06 -12.23
C ASP A 822 -32.36 -14.20 -12.74
N HIS A 823 -33.49 -14.88 -13.02
CA HIS A 823 -34.73 -14.23 -13.45
C HIS A 823 -35.38 -13.59 -12.22
N GLU A 824 -35.63 -12.27 -12.28
CA GLU A 824 -36.43 -11.58 -11.27
C GLU A 824 -37.90 -11.84 -11.59
N GLU A 825 -38.62 -12.63 -10.77
CA GLU A 825 -40.09 -12.79 -10.88
C GLU A 825 -40.76 -11.42 -10.66
N GLU A 826 -41.55 -11.03 -11.62
CA GLU A 826 -42.44 -9.87 -11.49
C GLU A 826 -43.63 -10.27 -10.63
N GLU A 827 -43.76 -9.71 -9.44
CA GLU A 827 -45.03 -9.74 -8.71
C GLU A 827 -46.09 -9.01 -9.54
N GLU A 828 -47.08 -9.75 -10.03
CA GLU A 828 -48.31 -9.24 -10.63
C GLU A 828 -49.05 -8.33 -9.62
N ALA A 829 -48.99 -7.02 -9.84
CA ALA A 829 -49.82 -6.10 -9.10
C ALA A 829 -51.29 -6.30 -9.52
N ALA A 830 -52.07 -6.87 -8.60
CA ALA A 830 -53.52 -6.89 -8.72
C ALA A 830 -54.08 -5.48 -9.00
N GLU A 831 -54.71 -5.33 -10.15
CA GLU A 831 -55.61 -4.19 -10.40
C GLU A 831 -56.77 -4.27 -9.41
N GLY A 832 -56.89 -3.26 -8.55
CA GLY A 832 -57.94 -3.17 -7.54
C GLY A 832 -58.30 -1.71 -7.25
N GLU A 833 -59.33 -1.25 -7.90
CA GLU A 833 -60.30 -0.21 -7.47
C GLU A 833 -59.83 1.23 -7.25
N THR A 834 -60.24 2.06 -8.16
CA THR A 834 -60.52 3.48 -8.01
C THR A 834 -61.64 3.75 -7.01
N PRO A 835 -61.56 4.64 -6.06
CA PRO A 835 -62.72 5.34 -5.56
C PRO A 835 -62.75 6.78 -6.14
N ALA A 836 -63.91 7.04 -6.77
CA ALA A 836 -64.31 8.37 -7.22
C ALA A 836 -64.71 9.27 -6.04
N GLY A 837 -64.33 10.52 -6.16
CA GLY A 837 -65.20 11.62 -5.73
C GLY A 837 -65.05 12.13 -4.29
N GLY A 838 -64.78 13.42 -4.18
CA GLY A 838 -65.08 14.23 -3.02
C GLY A 838 -64.23 15.48 -2.91
N LEU A 839 -64.67 16.52 -3.59
CA LEU A 839 -64.39 17.92 -3.27
C LEU A 839 -64.81 18.23 -1.83
N GLU A 840 -64.00 18.96 -1.02
CA GLU A 840 -64.31 20.28 -0.46
C GLU A 840 -63.33 20.69 0.66
N GLN A 841 -62.80 21.84 0.48
CA GLN A 841 -62.49 22.98 1.36
C GLN A 841 -62.31 22.74 2.89
N ALA A 842 -61.15 23.00 3.44
CA ALA A 842 -60.85 24.16 4.32
C ALA A 842 -59.33 24.30 4.52
#